data_cdadfbaefcd082b5fab6abd030302435
#
_entry.id   cdadfbaefcd082b5fab6abd030302435
#
_cell.length_a   1.000
_cell.length_b   1.000
_cell.length_c   1.000
_cell.angle_alpha   90.00
_cell.angle_beta   90.00
_cell.angle_gamma   90.00
#
_symmetry.space_group_name_H-M   'P 1'
#
loop_
_entity.id
_entity.type
_entity.pdbx_description
1 polymer ?
#
loop_
_entity_poly.entity_id
_entity_poly.type
_entity_poly.pdbx_seq_one_letter_code
_entity_poly.pdbx_strand_id
1 'polypeptide(L)'
;MREHDSERRFALNLRRIPMKKMPVLPAHLLALLAILVAASSTPLHAQTFAQIPPLAFTKPFGGPNPLPQVLGIESTGTALSFSATATTSTGGNWLQVSNGSGTTPEAITLSITADVSLAAGTYNGTLTIKEYFKGVIKMIVPVTLTVAPTGSTFFDNMPGQFTFSLKTGGQPPSQIMQIRNGGSGTLAWTLTGTTADGGNWLTASSLSGTAPSIISIGITPASLPSGSGTYIGQLLFQTTGDSVTVPVSVTVGDPVFEQVNPIAFTMPFGGANPLPQVLSIASTSSAISFAATTAAGQGGNWLKVSNGSGTANEALTVSVINASTLPAGTYTGEVIVTEYFKRSQAVTVPVTLTIEPASAAFFDSVPGQLAFSLKTSGLTPPAQIMQIRNGGSGTLNWAAATSTADGGAWLKASLLSGTAPSNVSVSITPSMLPGGGALAGTYVGQVVFQTTGDSVTVPVSVTVGASVFEQANPMNFTMPFGGANPLPQILNLASTGSAISFAATAATAQGGNWLQVSNGSGTTNAALTISVINASTLPAGTYTGEVIITEYFKRSQAMTVPVTLTIEPASAAFFDSVPGQMAFSLKTSGHAPPSQTVQIRNGGAGSLKWTLTTSTADGDDWLIASPLAGTAPSTVTVGINPADLPGNGILAGTYVGQLLFQSGTDIVTIPVSVTVGDSVFEQVNPMNFTMPFGGANPLPQILDVISTNSAISFADAAATSQGGNWLQVSNGSGTTPSALTIGVVNASTLPAGTYTGEVIITEYFNRSQAMTVPVTLTILPATKAFFDNVPGLVSFSFKPTATDPPAQSVQIRNGGSGTLAWTLSTSTADNGKWLIPTLTKGTAPSTVGINIDNEALPGQGLIAGTFVGQLVFKTTGDIVTIPVSVTVGDPVFVQAAPFTFTTTRGVNPPPQTLNENSTGSAISFALQAASGQGGNWLHISNGSGTTPATTTVSVDASALAVGTYTGEILVTEYYNRRQAMAVPVTITVNP
;
A
#
# COMPACT_ATOMS: atom_id res chain seq x y z
N MET A 1 50.11 -0.20 18.70
CA MET A 1 51.17 -0.70 19.60
C MET A 1 50.92 -2.21 19.77
N ARG A 2 51.84 -3.00 19.15
CA ARG A 2 52.19 -4.43 19.37
C ARG A 2 51.03 -5.41 19.49
N GLU A 3 50.74 -6.21 18.45
CA GLU A 3 51.41 -7.51 18.15
C GLU A 3 51.45 -8.49 19.31
N HIS A 4 50.76 -9.60 19.21
CA HIS A 4 51.35 -10.91 19.42
C HIS A 4 50.56 -12.04 18.76
N ASP A 5 51.27 -12.73 17.86
CA ASP A 5 51.08 -14.02 17.23
C ASP A 5 50.87 -15.16 18.24
N SER A 6 50.12 -16.19 17.91
CA SER A 6 50.40 -17.58 18.30
C SER A 6 49.69 -18.61 17.36
N GLU A 7 50.46 -19.06 16.41
CA GLU A 7 50.28 -20.35 15.71
C GLU A 7 50.30 -21.52 16.73
N ARG A 8 49.34 -22.42 16.64
CA ARG A 8 49.47 -23.79 17.20
C ARG A 8 49.28 -24.80 16.07
N ARG A 9 50.40 -25.38 15.69
CA ARG A 9 50.48 -26.61 14.90
C ARG A 9 49.99 -27.81 15.75
N PHE A 10 49.07 -28.61 15.21
CA PHE A 10 48.79 -29.95 15.72
C PHE A 10 49.49 -30.96 14.86
N ALA A 11 50.49 -31.69 15.41
CA ALA A 11 51.17 -32.82 14.80
C ALA A 11 50.38 -34.10 15.07
N LEU A 12 50.09 -34.86 13.97
CA LEU A 12 49.44 -36.17 14.06
C LEU A 12 50.54 -37.24 14.26
N ASN A 13 50.48 -37.88 15.39
CA ASN A 13 51.31 -39.05 15.71
C ASN A 13 50.69 -40.34 15.07
N LEU A 14 51.35 -40.88 14.08
CA LEU A 14 51.07 -42.22 13.53
C LEU A 14 51.76 -43.31 14.38
N ARG A 15 51.00 -44.00 15.18
CA ARG A 15 51.52 -45.29 15.81
C ARG A 15 51.36 -46.43 14.81
N ARG A 16 52.49 -47.08 14.52
CA ARG A 16 52.59 -48.36 13.78
C ARG A 16 51.94 -49.51 14.62
N ILE A 17 51.01 -50.28 13.96
CA ILE A 17 50.44 -51.53 14.49
C ILE A 17 51.14 -52.70 13.71
N PRO A 18 51.61 -53.73 14.35
CA PRO A 18 52.34 -54.82 13.70
C PRO A 18 51.40 -55.79 12.95
N MET A 19 51.81 -56.21 11.75
CA MET A 19 51.10 -57.20 10.95
C MET A 19 51.14 -58.62 11.58
N LYS A 20 49.97 -59.17 11.92
CA LYS A 20 49.75 -60.58 12.16
C LYS A 20 49.32 -61.28 10.85
N LYS A 21 49.98 -62.38 10.55
CA LYS A 21 49.75 -63.24 9.38
C LYS A 21 48.28 -63.66 9.26
N MET A 22 47.67 -63.44 8.10
CA MET A 22 46.38 -64.01 7.70
C MET A 22 46.58 -65.44 7.15
N PRO A 23 45.62 -66.36 7.40
CA PRO A 23 45.65 -67.71 6.80
C PRO A 23 45.10 -67.67 5.35
N VAL A 24 45.66 -68.53 4.52
CA VAL A 24 45.32 -68.77 3.09
C VAL A 24 43.86 -69.24 2.96
N LEU A 25 43.00 -68.47 2.28
CA LEU A 25 41.62 -68.91 1.92
C LEU A 25 41.62 -69.92 0.78
N PRO A 26 40.73 -70.97 0.79
CA PRO A 26 40.64 -71.96 -0.26
C PRO A 26 40.13 -71.40 -1.59
N ALA A 27 40.59 -72.00 -2.68
CA ALA A 27 40.40 -71.59 -4.09
C ALA A 27 38.91 -71.49 -4.55
N HIS A 28 37.95 -72.01 -3.79
CA HIS A 28 36.50 -71.93 -4.12
C HIS A 28 35.84 -70.57 -3.77
N LEU A 29 36.46 -69.74 -2.92
CA LEU A 29 35.89 -68.40 -2.60
C LEU A 29 36.32 -67.37 -3.66
N LEU A 30 37.43 -67.59 -4.36
CA LEU A 30 37.88 -66.72 -5.47
C LEU A 30 36.96 -66.89 -6.73
N ALA A 31 36.43 -68.10 -6.95
CA ALA A 31 35.46 -68.35 -8.07
C ALA A 31 34.12 -67.73 -7.82
N LEU A 32 33.63 -67.67 -6.54
CA LEU A 32 32.37 -67.07 -6.21
C LEU A 32 32.46 -65.52 -6.27
N LEU A 33 33.57 -64.92 -5.95
CA LEU A 33 33.83 -63.47 -6.08
C LEU A 33 33.96 -63.02 -7.54
N ALA A 34 34.52 -63.91 -8.43
CA ALA A 34 34.58 -63.66 -9.86
C ALA A 34 33.20 -63.79 -10.56
N ILE A 35 32.34 -64.66 -10.08
CA ILE A 35 30.94 -64.81 -10.59
C ILE A 35 30.06 -63.65 -10.07
N LEU A 36 30.28 -63.15 -8.85
CA LEU A 36 29.52 -62.03 -8.33
C LEU A 36 29.94 -60.67 -9.00
N VAL A 37 31.18 -60.56 -9.47
CA VAL A 37 31.66 -59.38 -10.26
C VAL A 37 31.20 -59.48 -11.72
N ALA A 38 30.99 -60.71 -12.26
CA ALA A 38 30.46 -60.84 -13.62
C ALA A 38 28.94 -60.76 -13.74
N ALA A 39 28.18 -60.81 -12.61
CA ALA A 39 26.72 -60.72 -12.61
C ALA A 39 26.20 -59.26 -12.37
N SER A 40 27.11 -58.28 -12.16
CA SER A 40 26.76 -56.84 -11.96
C SER A 40 27.33 -55.93 -13.05
N SER A 41 27.75 -56.45 -14.23
CA SER A 41 27.92 -55.57 -15.39
C SER A 41 26.58 -55.18 -15.99
N THR A 42 25.84 -54.30 -15.36
CA THR A 42 24.96 -53.41 -16.11
C THR A 42 25.83 -52.78 -17.19
N PRO A 43 25.40 -52.74 -18.47
CA PRO A 43 26.16 -52.05 -19.50
C PRO A 43 26.40 -50.62 -19.01
N LEU A 44 27.65 -50.21 -18.84
CA LEU A 44 27.96 -48.77 -18.65
C LEU A 44 27.42 -48.09 -19.90
N HIS A 45 26.22 -47.53 -19.80
CA HIS A 45 25.76 -46.58 -20.82
C HIS A 45 26.79 -45.47 -20.86
N ALA A 46 27.39 -45.28 -22.02
CA ALA A 46 28.39 -44.19 -22.22
C ALA A 46 27.68 -42.87 -21.80
N GLN A 47 28.24 -42.22 -20.80
CA GLN A 47 27.74 -40.93 -20.33
C GLN A 47 27.77 -39.91 -21.48
N THR A 48 26.63 -39.36 -21.84
CA THR A 48 26.48 -38.40 -22.94
C THR A 48 25.61 -37.25 -22.50
N PHE A 49 25.59 -36.13 -23.24
CA PHE A 49 24.59 -35.13 -23.11
C PHE A 49 23.26 -35.64 -23.64
N ALA A 50 22.17 -35.26 -22.96
CA ALA A 50 20.82 -35.49 -23.48
C ALA A 50 20.65 -34.69 -24.79
N GLN A 51 20.05 -35.34 -25.82
CA GLN A 51 19.96 -34.70 -27.13
C GLN A 51 19.03 -33.52 -27.14
N ILE A 52 19.50 -32.39 -27.69
CA ILE A 52 18.70 -31.21 -28.01
C ILE A 52 18.43 -31.26 -29.52
N PRO A 53 17.15 -31.24 -29.96
CA PRO A 53 16.81 -31.20 -31.38
C PRO A 53 17.25 -29.87 -32.03
N PRO A 54 17.29 -29.75 -33.38
CA PRO A 54 17.61 -28.51 -34.07
C PRO A 54 16.69 -27.37 -33.64
N LEU A 55 17.26 -26.15 -33.51
CA LEU A 55 16.56 -24.93 -33.08
C LEU A 55 16.27 -24.02 -34.27
N ALA A 56 15.08 -23.44 -34.32
CA ALA A 56 14.65 -22.49 -35.33
C ALA A 56 14.12 -21.21 -34.70
N PHE A 57 14.59 -20.09 -35.24
CA PHE A 57 14.14 -18.74 -34.89
C PHE A 57 13.66 -18.03 -36.13
N THR A 58 12.72 -17.12 -35.96
CA THR A 58 12.28 -16.21 -37.00
C THR A 58 12.30 -14.76 -36.52
N LYS A 59 12.59 -13.84 -37.46
CA LYS A 59 12.42 -12.40 -37.28
C LYS A 59 11.95 -11.75 -38.57
N PRO A 60 11.21 -10.62 -38.55
CA PRO A 60 10.91 -9.86 -39.77
C PRO A 60 12.17 -9.12 -40.25
N PHE A 61 12.28 -8.93 -41.56
CA PHE A 61 13.29 -8.06 -42.15
C PHE A 61 13.14 -6.62 -41.67
N GLY A 62 14.22 -6.03 -41.18
CA GLY A 62 14.22 -4.71 -40.56
C GLY A 62 13.63 -4.65 -39.17
N GLY A 63 13.08 -5.77 -38.66
CA GLY A 63 12.44 -5.83 -37.35
C GLY A 63 13.36 -6.33 -36.23
N PRO A 64 12.85 -6.41 -35.00
CA PRO A 64 13.58 -6.82 -33.83
C PRO A 64 13.99 -8.30 -33.87
N ASN A 65 14.91 -8.67 -33.02
CA ASN A 65 15.29 -10.06 -32.78
C ASN A 65 14.21 -10.78 -31.93
N PRO A 66 14.05 -12.11 -32.11
CA PRO A 66 13.15 -12.90 -31.29
C PRO A 66 13.62 -12.98 -29.84
N LEU A 67 12.73 -13.40 -28.94
CA LEU A 67 13.05 -13.65 -27.54
C LEU A 67 14.15 -14.70 -27.42
N PRO A 68 15.05 -14.57 -26.43
CA PRO A 68 16.07 -15.57 -26.17
C PRO A 68 15.42 -16.89 -25.73
N GLN A 69 16.07 -18.02 -26.05
CA GLN A 69 15.64 -19.35 -25.60
C GLN A 69 16.51 -19.83 -24.45
N VAL A 70 15.88 -20.34 -23.39
CA VAL A 70 16.57 -20.96 -22.27
C VAL A 70 16.58 -22.47 -22.49
N LEU A 71 17.78 -23.05 -22.55
CA LEU A 71 18.00 -24.46 -22.85
C LEU A 71 18.56 -25.19 -21.62
N GLY A 72 17.89 -26.21 -21.16
CA GLY A 72 18.42 -27.15 -20.17
C GLY A 72 19.48 -28.03 -20.81
N ILE A 73 20.68 -28.10 -20.22
CA ILE A 73 21.76 -29.03 -20.60
C ILE A 73 21.77 -30.16 -19.58
N GLU A 74 21.34 -31.32 -20.03
CA GLU A 74 21.23 -32.55 -19.22
C GLU A 74 22.26 -33.59 -19.61
N SER A 75 22.53 -34.56 -18.75
CA SER A 75 23.35 -35.75 -19.03
C SER A 75 22.57 -37.04 -18.81
N THR A 76 22.86 -38.06 -19.60
CA THR A 76 22.22 -39.38 -19.51
C THR A 76 22.71 -40.23 -18.33
N GLY A 77 23.63 -39.71 -17.51
CA GLY A 77 24.19 -40.41 -16.35
C GLY A 77 24.62 -39.43 -15.25
N THR A 78 25.85 -39.54 -14.75
CA THR A 78 26.38 -38.63 -13.75
C THR A 78 26.58 -37.23 -14.33
N ALA A 79 26.67 -36.19 -13.47
CA ALA A 79 26.87 -34.81 -13.89
C ALA A 79 28.10 -34.61 -14.75
N LEU A 80 28.03 -33.87 -15.87
CA LEU A 80 29.09 -33.50 -16.81
C LEU A 80 29.36 -32.02 -16.73
N SER A 81 30.66 -31.66 -16.50
CA SER A 81 31.09 -30.29 -16.69
C SER A 81 31.20 -29.98 -18.18
N PHE A 82 30.63 -28.87 -18.61
CA PHE A 82 30.55 -28.52 -20.03
C PHE A 82 31.00 -27.09 -20.35
N SER A 83 31.31 -26.85 -21.61
CA SER A 83 31.37 -25.53 -22.24
C SER A 83 30.52 -25.50 -23.50
N ALA A 84 29.77 -24.43 -23.68
CA ALA A 84 28.87 -24.18 -24.81
C ALA A 84 29.40 -22.99 -25.61
N THR A 85 29.47 -23.11 -26.93
CA THR A 85 29.90 -22.05 -27.85
C THR A 85 28.98 -21.97 -29.04
N ALA A 86 28.64 -20.74 -29.49
CA ALA A 86 27.85 -20.49 -30.68
C ALA A 86 28.75 -20.08 -31.86
N THR A 87 28.44 -20.56 -33.05
CA THR A 87 29.09 -20.14 -34.30
C THR A 87 28.06 -19.98 -35.41
N THR A 88 28.34 -19.09 -36.34
CA THR A 88 27.47 -18.79 -37.48
C THR A 88 28.23 -18.99 -38.78
N SER A 89 27.57 -19.51 -39.82
CA SER A 89 28.19 -19.75 -41.14
C SER A 89 28.13 -18.55 -42.06
N THR A 90 27.03 -17.79 -42.00
CA THR A 90 26.74 -16.60 -42.83
C THR A 90 26.00 -15.55 -42.01
N GLY A 91 25.99 -14.30 -42.43
CA GLY A 91 25.24 -13.23 -41.79
C GLY A 91 25.89 -12.59 -40.57
N GLY A 92 27.21 -12.79 -40.36
CA GLY A 92 27.91 -12.25 -39.18
C GLY A 92 27.67 -13.07 -37.91
N ASN A 93 28.03 -12.52 -36.77
CA ASN A 93 27.95 -13.19 -35.46
C ASN A 93 26.54 -12.93 -34.83
N TRP A 94 25.48 -13.44 -35.46
CA TRP A 94 24.13 -13.21 -35.03
C TRP A 94 23.64 -14.14 -33.90
N LEU A 95 24.42 -15.19 -33.56
CA LEU A 95 24.05 -16.18 -32.55
C LEU A 95 24.99 -16.07 -31.35
N GLN A 96 24.40 -15.87 -30.15
CA GLN A 96 25.19 -15.77 -28.91
C GLN A 96 24.65 -16.71 -27.83
N VAL A 97 25.54 -17.20 -26.99
CA VAL A 97 25.23 -18.00 -25.81
C VAL A 97 25.75 -17.28 -24.56
N SER A 98 24.88 -17.11 -23.57
CA SER A 98 25.26 -16.66 -22.23
C SER A 98 25.21 -17.83 -21.25
N ASN A 99 26.01 -17.70 -20.18
CA ASN A 99 26.22 -18.82 -19.23
C ASN A 99 26.76 -20.08 -19.88
N GLY A 100 27.65 -19.93 -20.85
CA GLY A 100 28.14 -20.99 -21.72
C GLY A 100 29.08 -22.01 -21.05
N SER A 101 29.16 -22.11 -19.72
CA SER A 101 29.88 -23.16 -19.00
C SER A 101 29.20 -23.51 -17.69
N GLY A 102 29.29 -24.77 -17.31
CA GLY A 102 28.67 -25.25 -16.08
C GLY A 102 28.79 -26.75 -15.89
N THR A 103 27.88 -27.30 -15.07
CA THR A 103 27.82 -28.75 -14.79
C THR A 103 26.35 -29.19 -14.84
N THR A 104 26.06 -30.21 -15.66
CA THR A 104 24.67 -30.71 -15.83
C THR A 104 24.08 -31.26 -14.53
N PRO A 105 22.81 -31.05 -14.26
CA PRO A 105 21.85 -30.22 -15.02
C PRO A 105 22.10 -28.72 -14.84
N GLU A 106 22.08 -27.94 -15.93
CA GLU A 106 22.24 -26.49 -15.89
C GLU A 106 21.60 -25.83 -17.12
N ALA A 107 21.03 -24.61 -16.95
CA ALA A 107 20.40 -23.86 -18.03
C ALA A 107 21.40 -22.84 -18.65
N ILE A 108 21.42 -22.79 -19.98
CA ILE A 108 22.10 -21.74 -20.77
C ILE A 108 21.06 -20.90 -21.51
N THR A 109 21.41 -19.65 -21.84
CA THR A 109 20.51 -18.79 -22.66
C THR A 109 21.12 -18.58 -24.05
N LEU A 110 20.31 -18.86 -25.08
CA LEU A 110 20.67 -18.67 -26.47
C LEU A 110 19.94 -17.47 -27.06
N SER A 111 20.66 -16.47 -27.55
CA SER A 111 20.10 -15.20 -28.03
C SER A 111 20.45 -14.95 -29.49
N ILE A 112 19.51 -14.36 -30.22
CA ILE A 112 19.74 -13.83 -31.55
C ILE A 112 20.11 -12.35 -31.44
N THR A 113 21.25 -11.97 -31.98
CA THR A 113 21.79 -10.60 -32.01
C THR A 113 22.05 -10.13 -33.43
N ALA A 114 21.18 -10.56 -34.35
CA ALA A 114 21.28 -10.18 -35.78
C ALA A 114 21.04 -8.68 -35.97
N ASP A 115 21.86 -8.06 -36.85
CA ASP A 115 21.65 -6.68 -37.26
C ASP A 115 20.27 -6.52 -37.93
N VAL A 116 19.63 -5.36 -37.73
CA VAL A 116 18.34 -5.02 -38.37
C VAL A 116 18.43 -5.02 -39.89
N SER A 117 19.60 -4.75 -40.46
CA SER A 117 19.88 -4.75 -41.90
C SER A 117 20.14 -6.13 -42.50
N LEU A 118 20.16 -7.21 -41.70
CA LEU A 118 20.37 -8.56 -42.19
C LEU A 118 19.29 -8.92 -43.23
N ALA A 119 19.70 -9.25 -44.45
CA ALA A 119 18.78 -9.46 -45.58
C ALA A 119 17.78 -10.59 -45.33
N ALA A 120 16.61 -10.54 -45.99
CA ALA A 120 15.66 -11.64 -45.91
C ALA A 120 16.26 -12.92 -46.49
N GLY A 121 16.07 -14.03 -45.78
CA GLY A 121 16.67 -15.33 -46.09
C GLY A 121 16.86 -16.23 -44.85
N THR A 122 17.47 -17.39 -45.08
CA THR A 122 17.76 -18.36 -44.01
C THR A 122 19.24 -18.41 -43.72
N TYR A 123 19.58 -18.30 -42.44
CA TYR A 123 20.95 -18.26 -41.92
C TYR A 123 21.17 -19.45 -40.99
N ASN A 124 22.31 -20.12 -41.10
CA ASN A 124 22.65 -21.28 -40.34
C ASN A 124 23.75 -20.96 -39.31
N GLY A 125 23.53 -21.46 -38.12
CA GLY A 125 24.45 -21.41 -36.98
C GLY A 125 24.56 -22.77 -36.29
N THR A 126 25.38 -22.84 -35.31
CA THR A 126 25.65 -24.08 -34.57
C THR A 126 25.93 -23.75 -33.11
N LEU A 127 25.23 -24.39 -32.22
CA LEU A 127 25.57 -24.45 -30.79
C LEU A 127 26.36 -25.73 -30.55
N THR A 128 27.58 -25.60 -30.07
CA THR A 128 28.49 -26.72 -29.75
C THR A 128 28.65 -26.83 -28.25
N ILE A 129 28.29 -27.96 -27.66
CA ILE A 129 28.42 -28.26 -26.22
C ILE A 129 29.46 -29.36 -26.09
N LYS A 130 30.55 -29.09 -25.32
CA LYS A 130 31.68 -30.02 -25.12
C LYS A 130 31.87 -30.25 -23.63
N GLU A 131 32.32 -31.48 -23.27
CA GLU A 131 32.86 -31.74 -21.95
C GLU A 131 34.05 -30.83 -21.68
N TYR A 132 34.04 -30.13 -20.53
CA TYR A 132 35.00 -29.05 -20.27
C TYR A 132 36.43 -29.53 -20.14
N PHE A 133 36.68 -30.60 -19.40
CA PHE A 133 38.04 -31.03 -19.08
C PHE A 133 38.63 -32.01 -20.10
N LYS A 134 37.87 -32.99 -20.58
CA LYS A 134 38.35 -34.03 -21.50
C LYS A 134 38.02 -33.76 -22.96
N GLY A 135 37.01 -32.97 -23.24
CA GLY A 135 36.58 -32.61 -24.60
C GLY A 135 36.11 -33.77 -25.50
N VAL A 136 36.01 -34.97 -24.93
CA VAL A 136 35.67 -36.20 -25.67
C VAL A 136 34.20 -36.25 -26.02
N ILE A 137 33.33 -35.84 -25.10
CA ILE A 137 31.89 -35.85 -25.30
C ILE A 137 31.48 -34.48 -25.92
N LYS A 138 30.85 -34.54 -27.09
CA LYS A 138 30.45 -33.34 -27.84
C LYS A 138 29.04 -33.52 -28.40
N MET A 139 28.22 -32.51 -28.22
CA MET A 139 26.90 -32.40 -28.86
C MET A 139 26.91 -31.17 -29.77
N ILE A 140 26.39 -31.32 -30.98
CA ILE A 140 26.21 -30.23 -31.95
C ILE A 140 24.75 -30.04 -32.22
N VAL A 141 24.23 -28.86 -31.93
CA VAL A 141 22.85 -28.48 -32.16
C VAL A 141 22.78 -27.49 -33.31
N PRO A 142 22.20 -27.87 -34.47
CA PRO A 142 21.96 -26.92 -35.59
C PRO A 142 21.00 -25.81 -35.15
N VAL A 143 21.29 -24.57 -35.56
CA VAL A 143 20.46 -23.43 -35.29
C VAL A 143 20.17 -22.70 -36.59
N THR A 144 18.89 -22.47 -36.86
CA THR A 144 18.44 -21.75 -38.08
C THR A 144 17.77 -20.45 -37.71
N LEU A 145 18.14 -19.36 -38.36
CA LEU A 145 17.46 -18.07 -38.28
C LEU A 145 16.81 -17.78 -39.63
N THR A 146 15.49 -17.65 -39.67
CA THR A 146 14.74 -17.15 -40.83
C THR A 146 14.50 -15.64 -40.67
N VAL A 147 15.02 -14.84 -41.61
CA VAL A 147 14.66 -13.43 -41.73
C VAL A 147 13.53 -13.32 -42.78
N ALA A 148 12.31 -13.16 -42.32
CA ALA A 148 11.10 -13.15 -43.13
C ALA A 148 11.04 -11.88 -44.02
N PRO A 149 10.78 -11.99 -45.35
CA PRO A 149 10.61 -10.81 -46.18
C PRO A 149 9.43 -9.93 -45.74
N THR A 150 9.52 -8.63 -46.04
CA THR A 150 8.42 -7.69 -45.77
C THR A 150 7.13 -8.18 -46.41
N GLY A 151 6.04 -8.27 -45.64
CA GLY A 151 4.72 -8.69 -46.10
C GLY A 151 4.50 -10.21 -46.23
N SER A 152 5.51 -11.07 -46.00
CA SER A 152 5.30 -12.53 -45.89
C SER A 152 4.67 -12.90 -44.57
N THR A 153 3.95 -14.04 -44.53
CA THR A 153 3.48 -14.64 -43.29
C THR A 153 4.66 -15.20 -42.46
N PHE A 154 4.68 -14.96 -41.17
CA PHE A 154 5.67 -15.51 -40.26
C PHE A 154 5.10 -15.61 -38.84
N PHE A 155 5.68 -16.48 -38.02
CA PHE A 155 5.33 -16.58 -36.60
C PHE A 155 5.84 -15.36 -35.85
N ASP A 156 4.91 -14.60 -35.27
CA ASP A 156 5.22 -13.38 -34.54
C ASP A 156 5.08 -13.58 -33.04
N ASN A 157 6.04 -13.01 -32.30
CA ASN A 157 6.01 -12.97 -30.83
C ASN A 157 5.86 -14.34 -30.15
N MET A 158 6.60 -15.32 -30.61
CA MET A 158 6.64 -16.63 -29.98
C MET A 158 7.40 -16.58 -28.65
N PRO A 159 6.93 -17.28 -27.58
CA PRO A 159 7.62 -17.31 -26.31
C PRO A 159 9.00 -17.99 -26.46
N GLY A 160 9.97 -17.53 -25.66
CA GLY A 160 11.32 -18.07 -25.66
C GLY A 160 11.41 -19.48 -25.07
N GLN A 161 10.51 -19.86 -24.16
CA GLN A 161 10.46 -21.18 -23.54
C GLN A 161 9.11 -21.41 -22.84
N PHE A 162 8.70 -22.68 -22.69
CA PHE A 162 7.73 -23.12 -21.68
C PHE A 162 8.45 -23.84 -20.55
N THR A 163 8.16 -23.44 -19.32
CA THR A 163 8.71 -24.10 -18.12
C THR A 163 7.61 -24.64 -17.24
N PHE A 164 7.71 -25.89 -16.84
CA PHE A 164 6.81 -26.54 -15.90
C PHE A 164 7.60 -27.02 -14.68
N SER A 165 7.01 -26.87 -13.52
CA SER A 165 7.61 -27.34 -12.27
C SER A 165 6.57 -28.10 -11.48
N LEU A 166 6.92 -29.26 -10.97
CA LEU A 166 6.02 -30.06 -10.15
C LEU A 166 6.77 -30.81 -9.05
N LYS A 167 6.15 -30.86 -7.88
CA LYS A 167 6.55 -31.81 -6.85
C LYS A 167 6.29 -33.22 -7.32
N THR A 168 7.10 -34.19 -6.93
CA THR A 168 6.92 -35.61 -7.27
C THR A 168 5.48 -36.04 -6.99
N GLY A 169 4.76 -36.51 -8.03
CA GLY A 169 3.35 -36.91 -7.97
C GLY A 169 2.34 -35.76 -8.13
N GLY A 170 2.79 -34.51 -8.35
CA GLY A 170 1.94 -33.36 -8.65
C GLY A 170 1.50 -33.30 -10.11
N GLN A 171 0.54 -32.40 -10.42
CA GLN A 171 0.05 -32.10 -11.77
C GLN A 171 0.20 -30.61 -12.01
N PRO A 172 1.11 -30.14 -12.92
CA PRO A 172 1.22 -28.72 -13.22
C PRO A 172 0.03 -28.27 -14.08
N PRO A 173 -0.48 -27.03 -13.91
CA PRO A 173 -1.49 -26.48 -14.80
C PRO A 173 -0.94 -26.29 -16.21
N SER A 174 -1.83 -26.39 -17.21
CA SER A 174 -1.48 -26.09 -18.60
C SER A 174 -1.20 -24.60 -18.79
N GLN A 175 -0.26 -24.27 -19.68
CA GLN A 175 0.03 -22.90 -20.08
C GLN A 175 -0.62 -22.60 -21.43
N ILE A 176 -1.08 -21.37 -21.60
CA ILE A 176 -1.79 -20.90 -22.79
C ILE A 176 -0.83 -20.02 -23.63
N MET A 177 -0.82 -20.21 -24.92
CA MET A 177 -0.17 -19.31 -25.85
C MET A 177 -1.09 -18.92 -27.02
N GLN A 178 -0.86 -17.72 -27.55
CA GLN A 178 -1.49 -17.25 -28.78
C GLN A 178 -0.52 -17.33 -29.94
N ILE A 179 -0.93 -17.99 -31.02
CA ILE A 179 -0.19 -18.04 -32.28
C ILE A 179 -0.65 -16.87 -33.15
N ARG A 180 0.29 -16.07 -33.60
CA ARG A 180 0.04 -14.83 -34.37
C ARG A 180 0.79 -14.83 -35.69
N ASN A 181 0.21 -14.10 -36.66
CA ASN A 181 0.85 -13.77 -37.92
C ASN A 181 1.39 -12.33 -37.88
N GLY A 182 2.70 -12.17 -38.02
CA GLY A 182 3.35 -10.85 -38.00
C GLY A 182 3.38 -10.20 -39.42
N GLY A 183 2.95 -10.92 -40.44
CA GLY A 183 2.89 -10.40 -41.82
C GLY A 183 1.47 -10.31 -42.36
N SER A 184 1.35 -10.23 -43.70
CA SER A 184 0.08 -10.19 -44.39
C SER A 184 -0.38 -11.58 -44.86
N GLY A 185 -1.67 -11.77 -45.03
CA GLY A 185 -2.27 -13.05 -45.50
C GLY A 185 -2.62 -14.00 -44.32
N THR A 186 -2.84 -15.26 -44.66
CA THR A 186 -3.29 -16.29 -43.74
C THR A 186 -2.13 -17.21 -43.32
N LEU A 187 -1.81 -17.30 -42.05
CA LEU A 187 -0.79 -18.20 -41.52
C LEU A 187 -1.47 -19.51 -41.03
N ALA A 188 -1.45 -20.52 -41.94
CA ALA A 188 -1.81 -21.89 -41.54
C ALA A 188 -0.59 -22.58 -40.94
N TRP A 189 -0.74 -23.21 -39.76
CA TRP A 189 0.37 -23.75 -39.01
C TRP A 189 0.13 -25.22 -38.61
N THR A 190 1.25 -25.92 -38.40
CA THR A 190 1.32 -27.26 -37.79
C THR A 190 2.25 -27.24 -36.61
N LEU A 191 2.03 -28.10 -35.62
CA LEU A 191 2.81 -28.23 -34.40
C LEU A 191 3.26 -29.71 -34.22
N THR A 192 4.57 -29.88 -33.97
CA THR A 192 5.15 -31.17 -33.58
C THR A 192 5.84 -31.01 -32.23
N GLY A 193 5.44 -31.84 -31.25
CA GLY A 193 6.13 -31.94 -29.95
C GLY A 193 7.15 -33.09 -29.98
N THR A 194 8.34 -32.85 -29.44
CA THR A 194 9.39 -33.88 -29.26
C THR A 194 9.97 -33.78 -27.86
N THR A 195 10.41 -34.89 -27.32
CA THR A 195 11.04 -34.98 -25.99
C THR A 195 12.39 -35.66 -26.09
N ALA A 196 13.38 -35.24 -25.30
CA ALA A 196 14.75 -35.79 -25.37
C ALA A 196 14.83 -37.25 -24.94
N ASP A 197 13.92 -37.69 -24.10
CA ASP A 197 13.77 -39.07 -23.62
C ASP A 197 12.87 -39.95 -24.51
N GLY A 198 12.26 -39.37 -25.55
CA GLY A 198 11.29 -40.03 -26.42
C GLY A 198 9.94 -40.33 -25.76
N GLY A 199 9.68 -39.80 -24.56
CA GLY A 199 8.43 -39.93 -23.84
C GLY A 199 7.28 -39.08 -24.43
N ASN A 200 6.04 -39.47 -24.12
CA ASN A 200 4.82 -38.77 -24.59
C ASN A 200 4.24 -37.84 -23.50
N TRP A 201 5.09 -37.22 -22.71
CA TRP A 201 4.64 -36.38 -21.60
C TRP A 201 4.25 -34.95 -22.01
N LEU A 202 4.66 -34.48 -23.19
CA LEU A 202 4.36 -33.14 -23.71
C LEU A 202 3.10 -33.17 -24.57
N THR A 203 2.10 -32.35 -24.22
CA THR A 203 0.79 -32.34 -24.90
C THR A 203 0.41 -30.93 -25.34
N ALA A 204 -0.37 -30.79 -26.40
CA ALA A 204 -0.96 -29.55 -26.90
C ALA A 204 -2.44 -29.75 -27.23
N SER A 205 -3.28 -28.74 -27.00
CA SER A 205 -4.74 -28.81 -27.30
C SER A 205 -5.06 -28.91 -28.78
N SER A 206 -4.17 -28.44 -29.65
CA SER A 206 -4.28 -28.61 -31.11
C SER A 206 -2.89 -28.73 -31.73
N LEU A 207 -2.79 -29.55 -32.79
CA LEU A 207 -1.56 -29.76 -33.55
C LEU A 207 -1.55 -29.03 -34.91
N SER A 208 -2.62 -28.33 -35.25
CA SER A 208 -2.71 -27.52 -36.47
C SER A 208 -3.83 -26.46 -36.33
N GLY A 209 -3.74 -25.40 -37.11
CA GLY A 209 -4.74 -24.32 -37.11
C GLY A 209 -4.39 -23.20 -38.03
N THR A 210 -5.07 -22.09 -37.85
CA THR A 210 -4.86 -20.82 -38.62
C THR A 210 -4.75 -19.68 -37.60
N ALA A 211 -3.72 -18.85 -37.78
CA ALA A 211 -3.54 -17.68 -36.87
C ALA A 211 -4.53 -16.55 -37.26
N PRO A 212 -5.07 -15.80 -36.26
CA PRO A 212 -4.79 -15.96 -34.86
C PRO A 212 -5.49 -17.17 -34.23
N SER A 213 -4.80 -17.90 -33.35
CA SER A 213 -5.36 -19.04 -32.63
C SER A 213 -4.74 -19.19 -31.23
N ILE A 214 -5.49 -19.75 -30.31
CA ILE A 214 -5.07 -20.01 -28.93
C ILE A 214 -4.94 -21.51 -28.72
N ILE A 215 -3.79 -21.92 -28.18
CA ILE A 215 -3.56 -23.32 -27.78
C ILE A 215 -3.11 -23.40 -26.33
N SER A 216 -3.39 -24.51 -25.67
CA SER A 216 -2.84 -24.85 -24.36
C SER A 216 -1.77 -25.93 -24.48
N ILE A 217 -0.66 -25.72 -23.79
CA ILE A 217 0.46 -26.67 -23.67
C ILE A 217 0.40 -27.28 -22.28
N GLY A 218 0.45 -28.59 -22.18
CA GLY A 218 0.32 -29.33 -20.93
C GLY A 218 1.34 -30.46 -20.79
N ILE A 219 1.45 -30.96 -19.57
CA ILE A 219 2.32 -32.06 -19.20
C ILE A 219 1.46 -33.21 -18.69
N THR A 220 1.78 -34.42 -19.11
CA THR A 220 1.20 -35.67 -18.57
C THR A 220 2.20 -36.30 -17.60
N PRO A 221 2.12 -36.06 -16.27
CA PRO A 221 3.13 -36.53 -15.32
C PRO A 221 3.32 -38.04 -15.29
N ALA A 222 2.26 -38.82 -15.55
CA ALA A 222 2.33 -40.27 -15.59
C ALA A 222 3.23 -40.82 -16.72
N SER A 223 3.51 -40.01 -17.72
CA SER A 223 4.39 -40.35 -18.87
C SER A 223 5.81 -39.80 -18.71
N LEU A 224 6.13 -39.06 -17.63
CA LEU A 224 7.49 -38.65 -17.30
C LEU A 224 8.30 -39.86 -16.79
N PRO A 225 9.61 -39.93 -17.05
CA PRO A 225 10.50 -40.91 -16.41
C PRO A 225 10.39 -40.82 -14.88
N SER A 226 10.50 -41.98 -14.21
CA SER A 226 10.46 -42.02 -12.74
C SER A 226 11.70 -41.35 -12.13
N GLY A 227 11.47 -40.44 -11.19
CA GLY A 227 12.53 -39.74 -10.41
C GLY A 227 12.43 -38.23 -10.43
N SER A 228 13.23 -37.58 -9.62
CA SER A 228 13.45 -36.14 -9.66
C SER A 228 14.50 -35.78 -10.73
N GLY A 229 14.31 -34.63 -11.38
CA GLY A 229 15.21 -34.16 -12.44
C GLY A 229 14.53 -33.16 -13.37
N THR A 230 15.27 -32.63 -14.33
CA THR A 230 14.74 -31.76 -15.38
C THR A 230 14.60 -32.58 -16.67
N TYR A 231 13.41 -32.62 -17.24
CA TYR A 231 13.10 -33.28 -18.50
C TYR A 231 12.92 -32.21 -19.57
N ILE A 232 13.57 -32.38 -20.71
CA ILE A 232 13.57 -31.40 -21.80
C ILE A 232 12.78 -31.91 -23.01
N GLY A 233 12.06 -31.02 -23.63
CA GLY A 233 11.30 -31.21 -24.85
C GLY A 233 11.29 -29.97 -25.69
N GLN A 234 10.58 -30.02 -26.80
CA GLN A 234 10.52 -28.92 -27.76
C GLN A 234 9.20 -28.98 -28.54
N LEU A 235 8.66 -27.81 -28.83
CA LEU A 235 7.55 -27.60 -29.74
C LEU A 235 8.09 -26.99 -31.03
N LEU A 236 7.87 -27.61 -32.18
CA LEU A 236 8.21 -27.10 -33.50
C LEU A 236 6.94 -26.62 -34.20
N PHE A 237 6.81 -25.34 -34.35
CA PHE A 237 5.77 -24.70 -35.18
C PHE A 237 6.27 -24.52 -36.60
N GLN A 238 5.45 -24.88 -37.58
CA GLN A 238 5.80 -24.80 -39.00
C GLN A 238 4.67 -24.24 -39.85
N THR A 239 5.03 -23.43 -40.83
CA THR A 239 4.17 -22.98 -41.94
C THR A 239 4.96 -23.04 -43.25
N THR A 240 4.37 -22.72 -44.38
CA THR A 240 5.08 -22.67 -45.65
C THR A 240 6.11 -21.52 -45.64
N GLY A 241 7.39 -21.85 -45.53
CA GLY A 241 8.49 -20.87 -45.56
C GLY A 241 8.96 -20.33 -44.19
N ASP A 242 8.34 -20.76 -43.07
CA ASP A 242 8.78 -20.34 -41.77
C ASP A 242 8.66 -21.49 -40.72
N SER A 243 9.55 -21.49 -39.75
CA SER A 243 9.51 -22.44 -38.63
C SER A 243 10.14 -21.83 -37.38
N VAL A 244 9.50 -22.06 -36.23
CA VAL A 244 9.97 -21.61 -34.93
C VAL A 244 9.94 -22.77 -33.95
N THR A 245 11.04 -22.94 -33.18
CA THR A 245 11.07 -23.86 -32.05
C THR A 245 10.83 -23.13 -30.74
N VAL A 246 10.09 -23.75 -29.85
CA VAL A 246 9.89 -23.30 -28.46
C VAL A 246 10.34 -24.43 -27.54
N PRO A 247 11.47 -24.27 -26.84
CA PRO A 247 11.93 -25.24 -25.85
C PRO A 247 10.90 -25.44 -24.74
N VAL A 248 10.83 -26.65 -24.20
CA VAL A 248 10.01 -26.99 -23.04
C VAL A 248 10.87 -27.70 -22.01
N SER A 249 10.83 -27.24 -20.77
CA SER A 249 11.47 -27.92 -19.66
C SER A 249 10.46 -28.25 -18.56
N VAL A 250 10.60 -29.42 -17.94
CA VAL A 250 9.79 -29.89 -16.83
C VAL A 250 10.72 -30.27 -15.69
N THR A 251 10.70 -29.54 -14.60
CA THR A 251 11.49 -29.85 -13.41
C THR A 251 10.63 -30.57 -12.38
N VAL A 252 10.98 -31.81 -12.08
CA VAL A 252 10.34 -32.65 -11.07
C VAL A 252 11.25 -32.77 -9.85
N GLY A 253 10.76 -32.43 -8.69
CA GLY A 253 11.58 -32.52 -7.47
C GLY A 253 10.97 -31.77 -6.29
N ASP A 254 11.77 -31.70 -5.22
CA ASP A 254 11.44 -30.97 -4.01
C ASP A 254 12.76 -30.57 -3.32
N PRO A 255 13.18 -29.30 -3.31
CA PRO A 255 12.46 -28.11 -3.76
C PRO A 255 12.54 -27.86 -5.29
N VAL A 256 11.45 -27.32 -5.84
CA VAL A 256 11.40 -26.75 -7.19
C VAL A 256 10.70 -25.39 -7.13
N PHE A 257 10.98 -24.49 -8.10
CA PHE A 257 10.17 -23.29 -8.26
C PHE A 257 8.72 -23.68 -8.56
N GLU A 258 7.77 -23.03 -7.92
CA GLU A 258 6.38 -23.18 -8.31
C GLU A 258 6.15 -22.53 -9.67
N GLN A 259 5.23 -23.11 -10.44
CA GLN A 259 4.90 -22.58 -11.76
C GLN A 259 4.26 -21.20 -11.64
N VAL A 260 4.77 -20.27 -12.43
CA VAL A 260 4.22 -18.92 -12.56
C VAL A 260 3.47 -18.79 -13.87
N ASN A 261 2.27 -18.23 -13.81
CA ASN A 261 1.43 -18.00 -14.97
C ASN A 261 1.86 -16.78 -15.80
N PRO A 262 1.54 -16.73 -17.12
CA PRO A 262 1.81 -15.57 -17.96
C PRO A 262 1.17 -14.28 -17.42
N ILE A 263 1.86 -13.14 -17.59
CA ILE A 263 1.43 -11.80 -17.19
C ILE A 263 0.95 -11.04 -18.42
N ALA A 264 -0.19 -10.36 -18.36
CA ALA A 264 -0.68 -9.50 -19.42
C ALA A 264 -0.99 -8.10 -18.90
N PHE A 265 -0.47 -7.12 -19.61
CA PHE A 265 -0.72 -5.69 -19.42
C PHE A 265 -1.49 -5.13 -20.60
N THR A 266 -2.30 -4.10 -20.35
CA THR A 266 -2.94 -3.31 -21.40
C THR A 266 -2.77 -1.81 -21.12
N MET A 267 -2.69 -1.01 -22.17
CA MET A 267 -2.65 0.45 -22.10
C MET A 267 -3.18 1.08 -23.39
N PRO A 268 -3.71 2.31 -23.39
CA PRO A 268 -4.04 3.03 -24.60
C PRO A 268 -2.78 3.57 -25.30
N PHE A 269 -2.82 3.68 -26.62
CA PHE A 269 -1.77 4.33 -27.41
C PHE A 269 -1.55 5.78 -26.96
N GLY A 270 -0.30 6.13 -26.70
CA GLY A 270 0.07 7.45 -26.19
C GLY A 270 -0.26 7.67 -24.70
N GLY A 271 -0.86 6.68 -24.03
CA GLY A 271 -1.20 6.75 -22.61
C GLY A 271 -0.02 6.49 -21.69
N ALA A 272 -0.27 6.56 -20.39
CA ALA A 272 0.69 6.20 -19.37
C ALA A 272 0.89 4.67 -19.33
N ASN A 273 2.07 4.25 -18.82
CA ASN A 273 2.31 2.83 -18.58
C ASN A 273 1.30 2.27 -17.57
N PRO A 274 0.89 0.99 -17.68
CA PRO A 274 -0.01 0.37 -16.72
C PRO A 274 0.66 0.21 -15.34
N LEU A 275 -0.16 -0.03 -14.33
CA LEU A 275 0.34 -0.33 -12.98
C LEU A 275 1.29 -1.53 -13.00
N PRO A 276 2.39 -1.50 -12.24
CA PRO A 276 3.26 -2.66 -12.11
C PRO A 276 2.52 -3.84 -11.48
N GLN A 277 2.87 -5.06 -11.88
CA GLN A 277 2.32 -6.28 -11.29
C GLN A 277 3.35 -6.93 -10.36
N VAL A 278 2.88 -7.51 -9.27
CA VAL A 278 3.73 -8.23 -8.32
C VAL A 278 3.78 -9.70 -8.68
N LEU A 279 4.97 -10.18 -8.99
CA LEU A 279 5.29 -11.57 -9.32
C LEU A 279 5.89 -12.25 -8.10
N SER A 280 5.18 -13.16 -7.47
CA SER A 280 5.69 -13.96 -6.36
C SER A 280 6.42 -15.19 -6.90
N ILE A 281 7.70 -15.33 -6.57
CA ILE A 281 8.53 -16.50 -6.91
C ILE A 281 8.51 -17.44 -5.71
N ALA A 282 7.71 -18.49 -5.79
CA ALA A 282 7.55 -19.47 -4.73
C ALA A 282 8.34 -20.76 -5.02
N SER A 283 8.56 -21.59 -4.00
CA SER A 283 9.15 -22.92 -4.09
C SER A 283 8.34 -23.93 -3.28
N THR A 284 8.34 -25.19 -3.75
CA THR A 284 7.48 -26.25 -3.18
C THR A 284 7.86 -26.67 -1.76
N SER A 285 9.06 -26.34 -1.27
CA SER A 285 9.50 -26.62 0.10
C SER A 285 10.56 -25.65 0.61
N SER A 286 11.84 -25.99 0.51
CA SER A 286 12.92 -25.11 1.00
C SER A 286 13.24 -23.99 0.02
N ALA A 287 13.78 -22.90 0.55
CA ALA A 287 14.11 -21.71 -0.24
C ALA A 287 15.17 -21.98 -1.32
N ILE A 288 14.96 -21.47 -2.53
CA ILE A 288 15.86 -21.52 -3.68
C ILE A 288 16.34 -20.11 -4.00
N SER A 289 17.66 -19.87 -3.98
CA SER A 289 18.19 -18.56 -4.41
C SER A 289 18.11 -18.43 -5.93
N PHE A 290 17.68 -17.27 -6.44
CA PHE A 290 17.47 -17.05 -7.86
C PHE A 290 18.07 -15.75 -8.37
N ALA A 291 18.29 -15.69 -9.68
CA ALA A 291 18.51 -14.48 -10.46
C ALA A 291 17.33 -14.29 -11.42
N ALA A 292 16.89 -13.04 -11.60
CA ALA A 292 15.81 -12.68 -12.51
C ALA A 292 16.29 -11.63 -13.52
N THR A 293 15.97 -11.84 -14.79
CA THR A 293 16.26 -10.95 -15.90
C THR A 293 15.04 -10.78 -16.78
N THR A 294 14.99 -9.70 -17.56
CA THR A 294 13.92 -9.47 -18.54
C THR A 294 14.47 -9.51 -19.95
N ALA A 295 13.66 -10.02 -20.86
CA ALA A 295 13.88 -9.90 -22.30
C ALA A 295 12.60 -9.38 -22.95
N ALA A 296 12.74 -8.53 -23.96
CA ALA A 296 11.63 -8.03 -24.76
C ALA A 296 11.89 -8.31 -26.24
N GLY A 297 10.85 -8.76 -26.95
CA GLY A 297 10.92 -9.04 -28.37
C GLY A 297 10.90 -7.73 -29.16
N GLN A 298 9.74 -7.17 -29.39
CA GLN A 298 9.54 -5.90 -30.09
C GLN A 298 9.44 -4.71 -29.11
N GLY A 299 9.63 -3.49 -29.61
CA GLY A 299 9.41 -2.26 -28.83
C GLY A 299 10.60 -1.86 -27.93
N GLY A 300 11.75 -2.50 -28.02
CA GLY A 300 12.91 -2.17 -27.22
C GLY A 300 12.77 -2.56 -25.76
N ASN A 301 13.39 -1.82 -24.85
CA ASN A 301 13.41 -2.13 -23.41
C ASN A 301 12.15 -1.58 -22.68
N TRP A 302 10.99 -2.13 -22.98
CA TRP A 302 9.72 -1.73 -22.36
C TRP A 302 9.41 -2.52 -21.06
N LEU A 303 10.10 -3.62 -20.79
CA LEU A 303 9.86 -4.51 -19.66
C LEU A 303 11.00 -4.40 -18.64
N LYS A 304 10.65 -4.25 -17.37
CA LYS A 304 11.60 -4.16 -16.26
C LYS A 304 11.14 -4.98 -15.08
N VAL A 305 12.07 -5.64 -14.41
CA VAL A 305 11.85 -6.31 -13.11
C VAL A 305 12.62 -5.57 -12.01
N SER A 306 12.01 -5.41 -10.83
CA SER A 306 12.72 -4.94 -9.65
C SER A 306 13.64 -6.04 -9.13
N ASN A 307 14.81 -5.69 -8.63
CA ASN A 307 15.73 -6.64 -7.97
C ASN A 307 16.06 -7.88 -8.83
N GLY A 308 17.18 -7.86 -9.50
CA GLY A 308 17.64 -8.95 -10.37
C GLY A 308 18.06 -10.25 -9.65
N SER A 309 17.82 -10.40 -8.34
CA SER A 309 18.11 -11.62 -7.56
C SER A 309 17.38 -11.65 -6.24
N GLY A 310 17.15 -12.85 -5.71
CA GLY A 310 16.45 -13.05 -4.46
C GLY A 310 16.45 -14.49 -4.00
N THR A 311 15.57 -14.83 -3.08
CA THR A 311 15.36 -16.18 -2.55
C THR A 311 13.88 -16.55 -2.68
N ALA A 312 13.54 -17.75 -3.14
CA ALA A 312 12.16 -18.18 -3.32
C ALA A 312 11.30 -17.95 -2.09
N ASN A 313 10.06 -17.62 -2.35
CA ASN A 313 9.05 -16.92 -1.57
C ASN A 313 9.28 -15.40 -1.47
N GLU A 314 10.07 -14.83 -2.39
CA GLU A 314 10.16 -13.37 -2.57
C GLU A 314 9.23 -12.87 -3.68
N ALA A 315 8.82 -11.60 -3.55
CA ALA A 315 8.02 -10.89 -4.53
C ALA A 315 8.91 -9.95 -5.37
N LEU A 316 8.75 -10.04 -6.69
CA LEU A 316 9.36 -9.15 -7.68
C LEU A 316 8.29 -8.22 -8.26
N THR A 317 8.61 -6.97 -8.49
CA THR A 317 7.73 -6.06 -9.23
C THR A 317 8.09 -6.08 -10.71
N VAL A 318 7.12 -6.42 -11.55
CA VAL A 318 7.23 -6.41 -13.02
C VAL A 318 6.55 -5.14 -13.54
N SER A 319 7.30 -4.29 -14.25
CA SER A 319 6.84 -2.98 -14.69
C SER A 319 6.96 -2.81 -16.19
N VAL A 320 5.99 -2.15 -16.79
CA VAL A 320 6.07 -1.62 -18.14
C VAL A 320 6.70 -0.22 -18.07
N ILE A 321 7.75 0.01 -18.87
CA ILE A 321 8.47 1.28 -18.92
C ILE A 321 8.63 1.71 -20.39
N ASN A 322 8.74 3.01 -20.64
CA ASN A 322 9.01 3.56 -21.99
C ASN A 322 8.04 3.12 -23.11
N ALA A 323 6.81 2.70 -22.75
CA ALA A 323 5.86 2.16 -23.75
C ALA A 323 4.92 3.21 -24.38
N SER A 324 4.86 4.43 -23.85
CA SER A 324 3.95 5.49 -24.32
C SER A 324 4.16 5.92 -25.78
N THR A 325 5.35 5.67 -26.34
CA THR A 325 5.67 6.00 -27.75
C THR A 325 5.56 4.81 -28.68
N LEU A 326 5.28 3.62 -28.16
CA LEU A 326 5.12 2.42 -28.99
C LEU A 326 3.79 2.47 -29.75
N PRO A 327 3.75 2.08 -31.04
CA PRO A 327 2.49 1.99 -31.80
C PRO A 327 1.48 1.03 -31.17
N ALA A 328 0.20 1.22 -31.50
CA ALA A 328 -0.84 0.26 -31.14
C ALA A 328 -0.50 -1.13 -31.70
N GLY A 329 -0.66 -2.15 -30.86
CA GLY A 329 -0.29 -3.53 -31.20
C GLY A 329 0.02 -4.34 -29.94
N THR A 330 0.44 -5.58 -30.14
CA THR A 330 0.82 -6.47 -29.03
C THR A 330 2.32 -6.70 -29.01
N TYR A 331 2.91 -6.54 -27.84
CA TYR A 331 4.34 -6.70 -27.58
C TYR A 331 4.54 -7.85 -26.60
N THR A 332 5.53 -8.69 -26.85
CA THR A 332 5.86 -9.81 -25.98
C THR A 332 7.23 -9.62 -25.35
N GLY A 333 7.33 -10.05 -24.12
CA GLY A 333 8.56 -10.14 -23.38
C GLY A 333 8.49 -11.32 -22.42
N GLU A 334 9.50 -11.47 -21.62
CA GLU A 334 9.56 -12.53 -20.62
C GLU A 334 10.42 -12.13 -19.41
N VAL A 335 10.06 -12.65 -18.26
CA VAL A 335 10.90 -12.64 -17.06
C VAL A 335 11.51 -14.02 -16.92
N ILE A 336 12.83 -14.10 -16.96
CA ILE A 336 13.61 -15.33 -16.85
C ILE A 336 14.15 -15.40 -15.44
N VAL A 337 13.71 -16.39 -14.67
CA VAL A 337 14.13 -16.68 -13.30
C VAL A 337 14.96 -17.95 -13.33
N THR A 338 16.24 -17.87 -12.92
CA THR A 338 17.15 -19.03 -12.85
C THR A 338 17.69 -19.22 -11.45
N GLU A 339 17.87 -20.46 -11.03
CA GLU A 339 18.58 -20.76 -9.78
C GLU A 339 19.96 -20.11 -9.78
N TYR A 340 20.29 -19.36 -8.73
CA TYR A 340 21.44 -18.45 -8.74
C TYR A 340 22.80 -19.17 -8.83
N PHE A 341 23.01 -20.19 -8.01
CA PHE A 341 24.32 -20.85 -7.91
C PHE A 341 24.47 -22.03 -8.85
N LYS A 342 23.49 -22.90 -8.91
CA LYS A 342 23.56 -24.15 -9.68
C LYS A 342 22.94 -24.04 -11.07
N ARG A 343 22.06 -23.09 -11.28
CA ARG A 343 21.27 -22.91 -12.53
C ARG A 343 20.61 -24.19 -13.02
N SER A 344 20.34 -25.14 -12.10
CA SER A 344 19.71 -26.41 -12.41
C SER A 344 18.23 -26.28 -12.75
N GLN A 345 17.65 -25.17 -12.39
CA GLN A 345 16.24 -24.85 -12.63
C GLN A 345 16.13 -23.46 -13.26
N ALA A 346 15.21 -23.33 -14.20
CA ALA A 346 14.82 -22.05 -14.78
C ALA A 346 13.30 -22.02 -14.96
N VAL A 347 12.70 -20.86 -14.68
CA VAL A 347 11.28 -20.58 -14.94
C VAL A 347 11.22 -19.36 -15.82
N THR A 348 10.52 -19.44 -16.94
CA THR A 348 10.25 -18.31 -17.83
C THR A 348 8.80 -17.92 -17.71
N VAL A 349 8.57 -16.65 -17.40
CA VAL A 349 7.24 -16.07 -17.26
C VAL A 349 6.97 -15.20 -18.49
N PRO A 350 6.12 -15.63 -19.42
CA PRO A 350 5.75 -14.81 -20.56
C PRO A 350 5.03 -13.54 -20.12
N VAL A 351 5.39 -12.41 -20.74
CA VAL A 351 4.78 -11.11 -20.49
C VAL A 351 4.24 -10.55 -21.79
N THR A 352 2.96 -10.18 -21.83
CA THR A 352 2.32 -9.55 -22.98
C THR A 352 1.92 -8.12 -22.63
N LEU A 353 2.21 -7.17 -23.51
CA LEU A 353 1.71 -5.80 -23.43
C LEU A 353 0.84 -5.54 -24.66
N THR A 354 -0.45 -5.25 -24.47
CA THR A 354 -1.37 -4.83 -25.52
C THR A 354 -1.51 -3.30 -25.47
N ILE A 355 -1.16 -2.63 -26.55
CA ILE A 355 -1.37 -1.18 -26.73
C ILE A 355 -2.56 -1.00 -27.66
N GLU A 356 -3.68 -0.55 -27.08
CA GLU A 356 -4.95 -0.39 -27.78
C GLU A 356 -5.05 0.98 -28.48
N PRO A 357 -5.64 1.05 -29.70
CA PRO A 357 -6.02 2.34 -30.26
C PRO A 357 -7.01 3.05 -29.33
N ALA A 358 -6.92 4.37 -29.23
CA ALA A 358 -7.82 5.18 -28.38
C ALA A 358 -9.33 5.01 -28.71
N SER A 359 -9.67 4.48 -29.90
CA SER A 359 -11.04 4.17 -30.34
C SER A 359 -11.54 2.77 -29.97
N ALA A 360 -10.68 1.88 -29.46
CA ALA A 360 -11.08 0.52 -29.05
C ALA A 360 -11.54 0.49 -27.59
N ALA A 361 -12.42 -0.46 -27.26
CA ALA A 361 -12.73 -0.77 -25.87
C ALA A 361 -11.59 -1.61 -25.29
N PHE A 362 -11.05 -1.23 -24.14
CA PHE A 362 -9.95 -1.94 -23.44
C PHE A 362 -10.13 -1.90 -21.93
N PHE A 363 -9.47 -2.82 -21.24
CA PHE A 363 -9.47 -2.85 -19.76
C PHE A 363 -8.65 -1.68 -19.21
N ASP A 364 -9.33 -0.78 -18.51
CA ASP A 364 -8.70 0.37 -17.88
C ASP A 364 -8.48 0.14 -16.39
N SER A 365 -7.26 0.47 -15.96
CA SER A 365 -6.95 0.64 -14.56
C SER A 365 -7.19 -0.59 -13.68
N VAL A 366 -6.76 -1.75 -14.14
CA VAL A 366 -6.84 -3.01 -13.37
C VAL A 366 -5.72 -3.04 -12.31
N PRO A 367 -6.01 -3.47 -11.06
CA PRO A 367 -5.00 -3.49 -10.00
C PRO A 367 -3.81 -4.41 -10.35
N GLY A 368 -2.61 -4.01 -9.93
CA GLY A 368 -1.39 -4.77 -10.18
C GLY A 368 -1.29 -6.10 -9.41
N GLN A 369 -2.06 -6.26 -8.33
CA GLN A 369 -2.16 -7.49 -7.55
C GLN A 369 -3.40 -7.46 -6.65
N LEU A 370 -3.92 -8.63 -6.28
CA LEU A 370 -4.78 -8.84 -5.11
C LEU A 370 -4.03 -9.71 -4.10
N ALA A 371 -3.75 -9.19 -2.93
CA ALA A 371 -3.01 -9.89 -1.90
C ALA A 371 -3.92 -10.20 -0.71
N PHE A 372 -3.96 -11.46 -0.32
CA PHE A 372 -4.69 -11.95 0.84
C PHE A 372 -3.72 -12.43 1.91
N SER A 373 -4.06 -12.20 3.15
CA SER A 373 -3.29 -12.63 4.30
C SER A 373 -4.14 -13.51 5.21
N LEU A 374 -3.58 -14.61 5.64
CA LEU A 374 -4.25 -15.59 6.47
C LEU A 374 -3.31 -16.04 7.59
N LYS A 375 -3.72 -15.85 8.84
CA LYS A 375 -3.05 -16.51 9.96
C LYS A 375 -3.21 -18.02 9.83
N THR A 376 -2.17 -18.79 10.13
CA THR A 376 -2.22 -20.26 10.11
C THR A 376 -3.47 -20.76 10.85
N SER A 377 -4.32 -21.51 10.16
CA SER A 377 -5.64 -21.97 10.65
C SER A 377 -6.59 -20.83 11.07
N GLY A 378 -6.39 -19.62 10.54
CA GLY A 378 -7.24 -18.45 10.79
C GLY A 378 -8.56 -18.47 10.02
N LEU A 379 -9.39 -17.47 10.25
CA LEU A 379 -10.67 -17.27 9.57
C LEU A 379 -10.46 -16.92 8.08
N THR A 380 -11.52 -17.09 7.28
CA THR A 380 -11.50 -16.70 5.86
C THR A 380 -11.28 -15.19 5.73
N PRO A 381 -10.25 -14.74 4.96
CA PRO A 381 -10.03 -13.30 4.78
C PRO A 381 -11.20 -12.67 4.01
N PRO A 382 -11.50 -11.39 4.22
CA PRO A 382 -12.55 -10.68 3.49
C PRO A 382 -12.29 -10.72 1.98
N ALA A 383 -13.38 -10.82 1.19
CA ALA A 383 -13.28 -10.74 -0.25
C ALA A 383 -12.85 -9.33 -0.69
N GLN A 384 -12.03 -9.22 -1.73
CA GLN A 384 -11.64 -7.95 -2.32
C GLN A 384 -12.49 -7.66 -3.56
N ILE A 385 -12.98 -6.43 -3.69
CA ILE A 385 -13.81 -5.99 -4.82
C ILE A 385 -12.92 -5.23 -5.81
N MET A 386 -13.01 -5.63 -7.07
CA MET A 386 -12.30 -5.04 -8.19
C MET A 386 -13.34 -4.50 -9.18
N GLN A 387 -13.15 -3.27 -9.64
CA GLN A 387 -14.01 -2.66 -10.65
C GLN A 387 -13.42 -2.85 -12.05
N ILE A 388 -14.18 -3.48 -12.93
CA ILE A 388 -13.83 -3.60 -14.35
C ILE A 388 -14.37 -2.39 -15.09
N ARG A 389 -13.48 -1.67 -15.77
CA ARG A 389 -13.78 -0.42 -16.49
C ARG A 389 -13.39 -0.52 -17.96
N ASN A 390 -14.06 0.29 -18.78
CA ASN A 390 -13.71 0.51 -20.17
C ASN A 390 -13.00 1.86 -20.32
N GLY A 391 -11.73 1.84 -20.71
CA GLY A 391 -10.93 3.06 -20.93
C GLY A 391 -11.09 3.65 -22.33
N GLY A 392 -11.76 2.95 -23.23
CA GLY A 392 -11.96 3.39 -24.61
C GLY A 392 -13.41 3.65 -24.96
N SER A 393 -13.71 3.64 -26.26
CA SER A 393 -15.06 3.84 -26.77
C SER A 393 -15.78 2.50 -26.98
N GLY A 394 -17.13 2.56 -27.00
CA GLY A 394 -17.98 1.38 -27.21
C GLY A 394 -18.25 0.57 -25.94
N THR A 395 -18.61 -0.69 -26.10
CA THR A 395 -18.99 -1.58 -25.00
C THR A 395 -17.90 -2.62 -24.75
N LEU A 396 -17.38 -2.70 -23.54
CA LEU A 396 -16.43 -3.75 -23.13
C LEU A 396 -17.19 -4.93 -22.54
N ASN A 397 -17.43 -5.96 -23.35
CA ASN A 397 -17.90 -7.27 -22.88
C ASN A 397 -16.69 -8.13 -22.52
N TRP A 398 -16.70 -8.73 -21.34
CA TRP A 398 -15.55 -9.46 -20.83
C TRP A 398 -15.91 -10.85 -20.30
N ALA A 399 -14.94 -11.75 -20.34
CA ALA A 399 -14.94 -13.03 -19.65
C ALA A 399 -13.75 -13.07 -18.67
N ALA A 400 -13.89 -13.85 -17.60
CA ALA A 400 -12.83 -14.05 -16.61
C ALA A 400 -12.58 -15.54 -16.34
N ALA A 401 -11.32 -15.86 -16.05
CA ALA A 401 -10.90 -17.19 -15.60
C ALA A 401 -9.97 -17.06 -14.40
N THR A 402 -10.08 -17.97 -13.45
CA THR A 402 -9.17 -18.09 -12.30
C THR A 402 -8.26 -19.30 -12.49
N SER A 403 -6.98 -19.16 -12.10
CA SER A 403 -6.03 -20.27 -12.06
C SER A 403 -5.09 -20.12 -10.87
N THR A 404 -4.56 -21.24 -10.40
CA THR A 404 -3.64 -21.31 -9.26
C THR A 404 -2.42 -22.13 -9.64
N ALA A 405 -1.24 -21.79 -9.09
CA ALA A 405 0.00 -22.50 -9.40
C ALA A 405 0.01 -23.97 -8.93
N ASP A 406 -0.70 -24.25 -7.83
CA ASP A 406 -0.85 -25.58 -7.26
C ASP A 406 -2.00 -26.41 -7.90
N GLY A 407 -2.76 -25.83 -8.86
CA GLY A 407 -3.96 -26.42 -9.44
C GLY A 407 -5.14 -26.54 -8.47
N GLY A 408 -5.06 -25.95 -7.28
CA GLY A 408 -6.12 -25.95 -6.27
C GLY A 408 -7.30 -25.06 -6.64
N ALA A 409 -8.47 -25.30 -6.07
CA ALA A 409 -9.71 -24.54 -6.32
C ALA A 409 -9.97 -23.45 -5.24
N TRP A 410 -8.93 -22.95 -4.59
CA TRP A 410 -9.04 -22.02 -3.49
C TRP A 410 -9.37 -20.57 -3.92
N LEU A 411 -9.13 -20.19 -5.18
CA LEU A 411 -9.38 -18.85 -5.73
C LEU A 411 -10.73 -18.79 -6.45
N LYS A 412 -11.59 -17.85 -6.11
CA LYS A 412 -12.91 -17.66 -6.70
C LYS A 412 -13.17 -16.20 -7.07
N ALA A 413 -13.82 -15.99 -8.22
CA ALA A 413 -14.39 -14.71 -8.65
C ALA A 413 -15.93 -14.81 -8.65
N SER A 414 -16.62 -13.76 -8.21
CA SER A 414 -18.10 -13.72 -8.12
C SER A 414 -18.78 -13.74 -9.48
N LEU A 415 -18.12 -13.19 -10.52
CA LEU A 415 -18.60 -13.17 -11.89
C LEU A 415 -17.48 -13.67 -12.81
N LEU A 416 -17.83 -14.51 -13.78
CA LEU A 416 -16.93 -15.02 -14.82
C LEU A 416 -17.19 -14.37 -16.20
N SER A 417 -18.17 -13.47 -16.30
CA SER A 417 -18.44 -12.68 -17.51
C SER A 417 -19.32 -11.49 -17.14
N GLY A 418 -19.26 -10.43 -17.95
CA GLY A 418 -20.06 -9.24 -17.75
C GLY A 418 -19.80 -8.16 -18.79
N THR A 419 -20.34 -6.98 -18.53
CA THR A 419 -20.13 -5.77 -19.33
C THR A 419 -19.64 -4.66 -18.40
N ALA A 420 -18.58 -3.95 -18.80
CA ALA A 420 -18.08 -2.81 -18.02
C ALA A 420 -19.01 -1.58 -18.14
N PRO A 421 -19.19 -0.81 -17.05
CA PRO A 421 -18.57 -1.01 -15.74
C PRO A 421 -19.25 -2.12 -14.92
N SER A 422 -18.46 -2.91 -14.20
CA SER A 422 -18.97 -3.97 -13.32
C SER A 422 -18.02 -4.25 -12.14
N ASN A 423 -18.56 -4.72 -11.02
CA ASN A 423 -17.78 -5.10 -9.84
C ASN A 423 -17.62 -6.62 -9.78
N VAL A 424 -16.39 -7.07 -9.62
CA VAL A 424 -16.05 -8.49 -9.42
C VAL A 424 -15.45 -8.65 -8.02
N SER A 425 -16.08 -9.45 -7.18
CA SER A 425 -15.56 -9.83 -5.88
C SER A 425 -14.67 -11.06 -6.01
N VAL A 426 -13.43 -10.97 -5.54
CA VAL A 426 -12.46 -12.07 -5.51
C VAL A 426 -12.31 -12.55 -4.07
N SER A 427 -12.42 -13.85 -3.86
CA SER A 427 -12.39 -14.49 -2.53
C SER A 427 -11.53 -15.74 -2.50
N ILE A 428 -11.06 -16.08 -1.31
CA ILE A 428 -10.23 -17.22 -1.02
C ILE A 428 -11.04 -18.25 -0.21
N THR A 429 -10.88 -19.53 -0.52
CA THR A 429 -11.44 -20.63 0.25
C THR A 429 -10.30 -21.34 1.01
N PRO A 430 -10.03 -21.03 2.29
CA PRO A 430 -8.87 -21.54 3.03
C PRO A 430 -8.80 -23.05 3.11
N SER A 431 -9.93 -23.74 3.22
CA SER A 431 -9.99 -25.21 3.26
C SER A 431 -9.52 -25.90 1.97
N MET A 432 -9.42 -25.16 0.86
CA MET A 432 -8.93 -25.65 -0.42
C MET A 432 -7.46 -25.31 -0.67
N LEU A 433 -6.82 -24.50 0.20
CA LEU A 433 -5.37 -24.29 0.19
C LEU A 433 -4.63 -25.58 0.57
N PRO A 434 -3.40 -25.78 0.13
CA PRO A 434 -2.57 -26.90 0.59
C PRO A 434 -2.55 -27.00 2.12
N GLY A 435 -2.84 -28.20 2.64
CA GLY A 435 -2.98 -28.44 4.08
C GLY A 435 -4.19 -27.77 4.74
N GLY A 436 -5.21 -27.33 3.96
CA GLY A 436 -6.41 -26.69 4.50
C GLY A 436 -6.14 -25.33 5.16
N GLY A 437 -5.10 -24.59 4.73
CA GLY A 437 -4.68 -23.32 5.33
C GLY A 437 -3.89 -23.45 6.65
N ALA A 438 -3.45 -24.65 6.99
CA ALA A 438 -2.60 -24.90 8.17
C ALA A 438 -1.10 -24.82 7.85
N LEU A 439 -0.71 -24.89 6.58
CA LEU A 439 0.69 -24.81 6.16
C LEU A 439 1.06 -23.36 5.85
N ALA A 440 2.09 -22.86 6.54
CA ALA A 440 2.64 -21.53 6.26
C ALA A 440 3.33 -21.52 4.90
N GLY A 441 3.15 -20.42 4.15
CA GLY A 441 3.73 -20.22 2.82
C GLY A 441 2.96 -19.16 2.02
N THR A 442 3.46 -18.85 0.83
CA THR A 442 2.78 -17.98 -0.12
C THR A 442 2.23 -18.82 -1.27
N TYR A 443 0.92 -18.80 -1.46
CA TYR A 443 0.21 -19.49 -2.54
C TYR A 443 -0.16 -18.49 -3.61
N VAL A 444 0.13 -18.80 -4.87
CA VAL A 444 -0.04 -17.89 -5.98
C VAL A 444 -1.09 -18.38 -6.97
N GLY A 445 -1.85 -17.41 -7.50
CA GLY A 445 -2.85 -17.64 -8.54
C GLY A 445 -3.03 -16.37 -9.37
N GLN A 446 -4.02 -16.36 -10.23
CA GLN A 446 -4.37 -15.17 -11.01
C GLN A 446 -5.83 -15.17 -11.45
N VAL A 447 -6.36 -13.99 -11.70
CA VAL A 447 -7.60 -13.78 -12.46
C VAL A 447 -7.22 -13.18 -13.81
N VAL A 448 -7.64 -13.81 -14.89
CA VAL A 448 -7.42 -13.32 -16.26
C VAL A 448 -8.74 -12.80 -16.80
N PHE A 449 -8.77 -11.54 -17.19
CA PHE A 449 -9.89 -10.93 -17.89
C PHE A 449 -9.58 -10.87 -19.39
N GLN A 450 -10.57 -11.20 -20.22
CA GLN A 450 -10.41 -11.27 -21.66
C GLN A 450 -11.61 -10.64 -22.39
N THR A 451 -11.33 -9.97 -23.49
CA THR A 451 -12.29 -9.54 -24.50
C THR A 451 -11.77 -9.94 -25.90
N THR A 452 -12.47 -9.57 -26.99
CA THR A 452 -12.14 -10.03 -28.35
C THR A 452 -10.77 -9.58 -28.87
N GLY A 453 -10.12 -8.60 -28.27
CA GLY A 453 -8.78 -8.09 -28.72
C GLY A 453 -7.81 -7.86 -27.58
N ASP A 454 -8.28 -7.89 -26.35
CA ASP A 454 -7.50 -7.50 -25.18
C ASP A 454 -7.58 -8.53 -24.07
N SER A 455 -6.52 -8.64 -23.30
CA SER A 455 -6.49 -9.45 -22.08
C SER A 455 -5.60 -8.81 -21.04
N VAL A 456 -6.03 -8.89 -19.78
CA VAL A 456 -5.26 -8.41 -18.65
C VAL A 456 -5.25 -9.46 -17.53
N THR A 457 -4.13 -9.60 -16.86
CA THR A 457 -4.00 -10.49 -15.69
C THR A 457 -3.95 -9.67 -14.42
N VAL A 458 -4.55 -10.21 -13.37
CA VAL A 458 -4.42 -9.73 -12.00
C VAL A 458 -3.81 -10.86 -11.18
N PRO A 459 -2.53 -10.75 -10.81
CA PRO A 459 -1.92 -11.71 -9.91
C PRO A 459 -2.65 -11.74 -8.57
N VAL A 460 -2.79 -12.94 -8.00
CA VAL A 460 -3.38 -13.14 -6.67
C VAL A 460 -2.39 -13.89 -5.82
N SER A 461 -2.10 -13.38 -4.63
CA SER A 461 -1.28 -14.08 -3.64
C SER A 461 -2.04 -14.29 -2.34
N VAL A 462 -1.82 -15.43 -1.69
CA VAL A 462 -2.31 -15.73 -0.34
C VAL A 462 -1.12 -16.07 0.52
N THR A 463 -0.80 -15.22 1.48
CA THR A 463 0.28 -15.48 2.43
C THR A 463 -0.30 -16.05 3.72
N VAL A 464 0.05 -17.30 4.04
CA VAL A 464 -0.35 -18.00 5.26
C VAL A 464 0.83 -18.06 6.22
N GLY A 465 0.65 -17.61 7.45
CA GLY A 465 1.73 -17.64 8.43
C GLY A 465 1.30 -17.17 9.81
N ALA A 466 2.19 -17.33 10.78
CA ALA A 466 1.97 -16.84 12.14
C ALA A 466 2.08 -15.31 12.24
N SER A 467 2.94 -14.71 11.39
CA SER A 467 3.09 -13.26 11.25
C SER A 467 3.03 -12.90 9.76
N VAL A 468 1.90 -12.37 9.33
CA VAL A 468 1.65 -11.89 7.97
C VAL A 468 1.11 -10.47 8.04
N PHE A 469 1.27 -9.68 6.96
CA PHE A 469 0.59 -8.38 6.86
C PHE A 469 -0.92 -8.61 6.96
N GLU A 470 -1.61 -7.85 7.76
CA GLU A 470 -3.07 -7.85 7.72
C GLU A 470 -3.57 -7.22 6.42
N GLN A 471 -4.67 -7.74 5.90
CA GLN A 471 -5.24 -7.25 4.66
C GLN A 471 -5.67 -5.79 4.79
N ALA A 472 -5.18 -4.93 3.89
CA ALA A 472 -5.62 -3.56 3.77
C ALA A 472 -6.70 -3.43 2.68
N ASN A 473 -7.70 -2.62 2.96
CA ASN A 473 -8.78 -2.35 2.02
C ASN A 473 -8.39 -1.29 0.98
N PRO A 474 -9.00 -1.30 -0.24
CA PRO A 474 -8.81 -0.24 -1.23
C PRO A 474 -9.14 1.15 -0.68
N MET A 475 -8.39 2.18 -1.09
CA MET A 475 -8.58 3.57 -0.69
C MET A 475 -9.18 4.39 -1.83
N ASN A 476 -10.21 5.18 -1.56
CA ASN A 476 -10.88 5.97 -2.58
C ASN A 476 -10.93 7.44 -2.16
N PHE A 477 -10.48 8.29 -3.06
CA PHE A 477 -10.50 9.74 -2.93
C PHE A 477 -11.42 10.35 -3.97
N THR A 478 -12.05 11.47 -3.63
CA THR A 478 -12.82 12.29 -4.57
C THR A 478 -12.43 13.75 -4.45
N MET A 479 -12.48 14.46 -5.58
CA MET A 479 -12.28 15.92 -5.62
C MET A 479 -13.01 16.53 -6.81
N PRO A 480 -13.37 17.84 -6.79
CA PRO A 480 -13.90 18.52 -7.95
C PRO A 480 -12.78 18.84 -8.96
N PHE A 481 -13.12 18.87 -10.24
CA PHE A 481 -12.21 19.35 -11.30
C PHE A 481 -11.73 20.78 -11.02
N GLY A 482 -10.43 21.00 -11.09
CA GLY A 482 -9.79 22.29 -10.77
C GLY A 482 -9.78 22.63 -9.30
N GLY A 483 -10.30 21.76 -8.42
CA GLY A 483 -10.28 21.95 -6.98
C GLY A 483 -8.92 21.61 -6.32
N ALA A 484 -8.85 21.78 -5.01
CA ALA A 484 -7.70 21.35 -4.22
C ALA A 484 -7.69 19.83 -4.09
N ASN A 485 -6.50 19.27 -3.84
CA ASN A 485 -6.37 17.84 -3.54
C ASN A 485 -7.17 17.47 -2.29
N PRO A 486 -7.75 16.26 -2.19
CA PRO A 486 -8.45 15.80 -1.01
C PRO A 486 -7.50 15.65 0.19
N LEU A 487 -8.07 15.56 1.39
CA LEU A 487 -7.30 15.28 2.60
C LEU A 487 -6.55 13.95 2.48
N PRO A 488 -5.31 13.85 3.00
CA PRO A 488 -4.59 12.59 3.03
C PRO A 488 -5.33 11.56 3.89
N GLN A 489 -5.24 10.29 3.52
CA GLN A 489 -5.79 9.18 4.30
C GLN A 489 -4.66 8.42 5.01
N ILE A 490 -4.96 7.84 6.16
CA ILE A 490 -4.00 7.03 6.92
C ILE A 490 -4.22 5.55 6.59
N LEU A 491 -3.21 4.93 6.04
CA LEU A 491 -3.13 3.49 5.87
C LEU A 491 -2.44 2.88 7.08
N ASN A 492 -3.20 2.23 7.95
CA ASN A 492 -2.65 1.47 9.07
C ASN A 492 -2.20 0.09 8.58
N LEU A 493 -0.91 -0.17 8.67
CA LEU A 493 -0.31 -1.43 8.26
C LEU A 493 -0.03 -2.28 9.50
N ALA A 494 -0.83 -3.32 9.69
CA ALA A 494 -0.74 -4.23 10.82
C ALA A 494 -0.19 -5.61 10.42
N SER A 495 0.13 -6.44 11.40
CA SER A 495 0.54 -7.83 11.23
C SER A 495 -0.15 -8.74 12.23
N THR A 496 -0.50 -9.95 11.79
CA THR A 496 -1.24 -10.94 12.61
C THR A 496 -0.44 -11.52 13.80
N GLY A 497 0.86 -11.23 13.86
CA GLY A 497 1.74 -11.76 14.91
C GLY A 497 2.89 -10.81 15.22
N SER A 498 4.13 -11.28 15.12
CA SER A 498 5.31 -10.42 15.37
C SER A 498 5.46 -9.34 14.29
N ALA A 499 6.09 -8.24 14.66
CA ALA A 499 6.32 -7.11 13.79
C ALA A 499 7.15 -7.46 12.54
N ILE A 500 6.76 -6.92 11.37
CA ILE A 500 7.36 -7.15 10.06
C ILE A 500 7.97 -5.82 9.56
N SER A 501 9.26 -5.80 9.24
CA SER A 501 9.87 -4.64 8.59
C SER A 501 9.45 -4.56 7.13
N PHE A 502 9.07 -3.38 6.65
CA PHE A 502 8.52 -3.18 5.31
C PHE A 502 9.12 -2.00 4.56
N ALA A 503 8.98 -2.03 3.25
CA ALA A 503 9.11 -0.89 2.35
C ALA A 503 7.80 -0.68 1.61
N ALA A 504 7.39 0.58 1.41
CA ALA A 504 6.18 0.97 0.70
C ALA A 504 6.50 1.99 -0.40
N THR A 505 5.91 1.79 -1.58
CA THR A 505 6.06 2.67 -2.74
C THR A 505 4.70 2.93 -3.38
N ALA A 506 4.50 4.12 -3.96
CA ALA A 506 3.32 4.45 -4.72
C ALA A 506 3.56 4.29 -6.22
N ALA A 507 2.55 3.81 -6.94
CA ALA A 507 2.52 3.74 -8.39
C ALA A 507 1.18 4.27 -8.92
N THR A 508 1.19 4.88 -10.09
CA THR A 508 0.00 5.45 -10.74
C THR A 508 -0.08 4.99 -12.18
N ALA A 509 -1.29 4.66 -12.66
CA ALA A 509 -1.51 4.24 -14.05
C ALA A 509 -1.59 5.46 -14.99
N GLN A 510 -2.46 6.42 -14.68
CA GLN A 510 -2.74 7.60 -15.52
C GLN A 510 -2.59 8.89 -14.69
N GLY A 511 -2.47 10.02 -15.37
CA GLY A 511 -2.43 11.34 -14.71
C GLY A 511 -1.09 11.73 -14.10
N GLY A 512 0.01 11.02 -14.42
CA GLY A 512 1.32 11.29 -13.86
C GLY A 512 1.42 10.89 -12.38
N ASN A 513 2.37 11.44 -11.65
CA ASN A 513 2.62 11.13 -10.24
C ASN A 513 1.67 11.91 -9.32
N TRP A 514 0.41 11.49 -9.25
CA TRP A 514 -0.60 12.12 -8.39
C TRP A 514 -0.72 11.45 -7.01
N LEU A 515 -0.12 10.30 -6.78
CA LEU A 515 -0.18 9.53 -5.53
C LEU A 515 1.17 9.55 -4.82
N GLN A 516 1.16 9.83 -3.53
CA GLN A 516 2.34 9.84 -2.67
C GLN A 516 2.10 9.05 -1.39
N VAL A 517 3.08 8.27 -0.98
CA VAL A 517 3.14 7.65 0.35
C VAL A 517 4.23 8.32 1.17
N SER A 518 3.91 8.77 2.38
CA SER A 518 4.91 9.26 3.33
C SER A 518 5.50 8.09 4.12
N ASN A 519 6.76 8.22 4.52
CA ASN A 519 7.41 7.22 5.34
C ASN A 519 7.46 5.83 4.69
N GLY A 520 8.02 5.75 3.48
CA GLY A 520 8.09 4.55 2.65
C GLY A 520 8.81 3.33 3.25
N SER A 521 9.15 3.32 4.54
CA SER A 521 9.71 2.15 5.25
C SER A 521 9.44 2.23 6.74
N GLY A 522 9.36 1.08 7.40
CA GLY A 522 9.06 1.01 8.83
C GLY A 522 8.91 -0.42 9.30
N THR A 523 8.22 -0.60 10.41
CA THR A 523 7.89 -1.88 11.00
C THR A 523 6.40 -1.88 11.33
N THR A 524 5.65 -2.96 11.01
CA THR A 524 4.24 -3.09 11.41
C THR A 524 4.14 -3.04 12.93
N ASN A 525 3.16 -2.61 13.38
CA ASN A 525 2.00 -1.79 13.31
C ASN A 525 2.38 -0.32 13.01
N ALA A 526 2.29 0.12 11.79
CA ALA A 526 2.69 1.45 11.37
C ALA A 526 1.56 2.18 10.64
N ALA A 527 1.51 3.50 10.81
CA ALA A 527 0.59 4.38 10.10
C ALA A 527 1.34 5.09 8.95
N LEU A 528 0.89 4.88 7.72
CA LEU A 528 1.41 5.53 6.53
C LEU A 528 0.42 6.60 6.07
N THR A 529 0.90 7.79 5.73
CA THR A 529 0.04 8.83 5.16
C THR A 529 0.04 8.70 3.64
N ILE A 530 -1.14 8.52 3.07
CA ILE A 530 -1.39 8.41 1.63
C ILE A 530 -2.01 9.71 1.15
N SER A 531 -1.33 10.42 0.27
CA SER A 531 -1.71 11.77 -0.18
C SER A 531 -1.93 11.81 -1.68
N VAL A 532 -2.97 12.51 -2.10
CA VAL A 532 -3.15 12.95 -3.49
C VAL A 532 -2.40 14.26 -3.68
N ILE A 533 -1.53 14.29 -4.69
CA ILE A 533 -0.70 15.44 -5.02
C ILE A 533 -0.84 15.77 -6.53
N ASN A 534 -0.61 17.01 -6.92
CA ASN A 534 -0.59 17.45 -8.32
C ASN A 534 -1.84 17.10 -9.16
N ALA A 535 -3.00 16.84 -8.52
CA ALA A 535 -4.20 16.38 -9.22
C ALA A 535 -5.12 17.52 -9.71
N SER A 536 -4.92 18.76 -9.27
CA SER A 536 -5.78 19.92 -9.60
C SER A 536 -5.87 20.25 -11.10
N THR A 537 -4.90 19.81 -11.89
CA THR A 537 -4.86 20.04 -13.36
C THR A 537 -5.35 18.84 -14.16
N LEU A 538 -5.64 17.71 -13.51
CA LEU A 538 -6.12 16.50 -14.19
C LEU A 538 -7.57 16.70 -14.63
N PRO A 539 -7.96 16.27 -15.83
CA PRO A 539 -9.36 16.28 -16.30
C PRO A 539 -10.31 15.50 -15.39
N ALA A 540 -11.60 15.84 -15.44
CA ALA A 540 -12.62 15.03 -14.78
C ALA A 540 -12.59 13.58 -15.29
N GLY A 541 -12.63 12.62 -14.37
CA GLY A 541 -12.49 11.20 -14.67
C GLY A 541 -12.02 10.41 -13.45
N THR A 542 -11.77 9.14 -13.64
CA THR A 542 -11.25 8.28 -12.59
C THR A 542 -9.82 7.85 -12.89
N TYR A 543 -8.98 7.99 -11.89
CA TYR A 543 -7.55 7.68 -11.92
C TYR A 543 -7.24 6.57 -10.93
N THR A 544 -6.42 5.62 -11.30
CA THR A 544 -6.02 4.52 -10.43
C THR A 544 -4.54 4.55 -10.14
N GLY A 545 -4.23 4.17 -8.94
CA GLY A 545 -2.89 3.97 -8.44
C GLY A 545 -2.90 2.83 -7.43
N GLU A 546 -1.76 2.55 -6.88
CA GLU A 546 -1.60 1.53 -5.83
C GLU A 546 -0.43 1.86 -4.91
N VAL A 547 -0.52 1.42 -3.67
CA VAL A 547 0.59 1.38 -2.73
C VAL A 547 1.08 -0.05 -2.66
N ILE A 548 2.33 -0.27 -3.07
CA ILE A 548 2.99 -1.58 -3.03
C ILE A 548 3.81 -1.66 -1.76
N ILE A 549 3.50 -2.63 -0.91
CA ILE A 549 4.15 -2.87 0.38
C ILE A 549 4.85 -4.21 0.30
N THR A 550 6.15 -4.24 0.58
CA THR A 550 6.96 -5.46 0.57
C THR A 550 7.72 -5.61 1.88
N GLU A 551 7.90 -6.84 2.36
CA GLU A 551 8.78 -7.11 3.48
C GLU A 551 10.22 -6.66 3.14
N TYR A 552 10.84 -5.87 4.02
CA TYR A 552 12.07 -5.13 3.68
C TYR A 552 13.28 -6.03 3.43
N PHE A 553 13.54 -6.98 4.32
CA PHE A 553 14.75 -7.81 4.26
C PHE A 553 14.55 -9.11 3.48
N LYS A 554 13.50 -9.84 3.77
CA LYS A 554 13.24 -11.17 3.19
C LYS A 554 12.36 -11.12 1.96
N ARG A 555 11.59 -10.06 1.77
CA ARG A 555 10.60 -9.88 0.68
C ARG A 555 9.66 -11.08 0.49
N SER A 556 9.51 -11.90 1.53
CA SER A 556 8.67 -13.09 1.50
C SER A 556 7.17 -12.78 1.40
N GLN A 557 6.81 -11.54 1.65
CA GLN A 557 5.45 -11.05 1.58
C GLN A 557 5.40 -9.75 0.79
N ALA A 558 4.38 -9.63 -0.04
CA ALA A 558 4.03 -8.39 -0.72
C ALA A 558 2.52 -8.19 -0.66
N MET A 559 2.09 -6.96 -0.51
CA MET A 559 0.69 -6.56 -0.52
C MET A 559 0.57 -5.30 -1.36
N THR A 560 -0.46 -5.21 -2.20
CA THR A 560 -0.84 -3.99 -2.89
C THR A 560 -2.15 -3.47 -2.33
N VAL A 561 -2.21 -2.17 -2.11
CA VAL A 561 -3.43 -1.46 -1.71
C VAL A 561 -3.86 -0.60 -2.89
N PRO A 562 -4.95 -0.97 -3.57
CA PRO A 562 -5.49 -0.17 -4.68
C PRO A 562 -5.92 1.21 -4.20
N VAL A 563 -5.60 2.24 -4.97
CA VAL A 563 -6.00 3.63 -4.70
C VAL A 563 -6.73 4.20 -5.91
N THR A 564 -7.94 4.70 -5.70
CA THR A 564 -8.74 5.33 -6.75
C THR A 564 -8.93 6.82 -6.43
N LEU A 565 -8.70 7.69 -7.41
CA LEU A 565 -9.04 9.11 -7.36
C LEU A 565 -10.13 9.41 -8.40
N THR A 566 -11.29 9.85 -7.94
CA THR A 566 -12.38 10.32 -8.79
C THR A 566 -12.37 11.85 -8.84
N ILE A 567 -12.19 12.42 -10.02
CA ILE A 567 -12.29 13.87 -10.26
C ILE A 567 -13.63 14.15 -10.90
N GLU A 568 -14.55 14.75 -10.13
CA GLU A 568 -15.91 15.01 -10.54
C GLU A 568 -16.02 16.34 -11.31
N PRO A 569 -16.87 16.39 -12.38
CA PRO A 569 -17.22 17.67 -12.99
C PRO A 569 -17.88 18.59 -11.96
N ALA A 570 -17.65 19.90 -12.04
CA ALA A 570 -18.24 20.87 -11.12
C ALA A 570 -19.80 20.87 -11.10
N SER A 571 -20.45 20.29 -12.10
CA SER A 571 -21.91 20.12 -12.20
C SER A 571 -22.45 18.85 -11.56
N ALA A 572 -21.59 17.88 -11.17
CA ALA A 572 -22.02 16.64 -10.56
C ALA A 572 -22.14 16.78 -9.02
N ALA A 573 -23.03 16.00 -8.41
CA ALA A 573 -23.03 15.82 -6.95
C ALA A 573 -21.87 14.88 -6.56
N PHE A 574 -21.06 15.26 -5.58
CA PHE A 574 -19.93 14.46 -5.10
C PHE A 574 -19.73 14.62 -3.59
N PHE A 575 -19.05 13.65 -2.96
CA PHE A 575 -18.68 13.72 -1.54
C PHE A 575 -17.63 14.79 -1.32
N ASP A 576 -17.98 15.82 -0.55
CA ASP A 576 -17.10 16.93 -0.24
C ASP A 576 -16.50 16.80 1.17
N SER A 577 -15.20 17.00 1.25
CA SER A 577 -14.49 17.20 2.52
C SER A 577 -14.65 16.06 3.54
N VAL A 578 -14.44 14.83 3.09
CA VAL A 578 -14.50 13.63 3.94
C VAL A 578 -13.21 13.53 4.77
N PRO A 579 -13.30 13.20 6.08
CA PRO A 579 -12.09 13.07 6.90
C PRO A 579 -11.14 11.99 6.39
N GLY A 580 -9.84 12.20 6.52
CA GLY A 580 -8.80 11.27 6.06
C GLY A 580 -8.70 9.98 6.89
N GLN A 581 -9.20 9.99 8.13
CA GLN A 581 -9.25 8.83 9.02
C GLN A 581 -10.27 9.06 10.15
N MET A 582 -10.76 7.96 10.74
CA MET A 582 -11.38 7.96 12.06
C MET A 582 -10.54 7.04 12.97
N ALA A 583 -9.98 7.59 14.04
CA ALA A 583 -9.14 6.84 14.97
C ALA A 583 -9.83 6.75 16.33
N PHE A 584 -9.89 5.54 16.86
CA PHE A 584 -10.40 5.23 18.19
C PHE A 584 -9.28 4.65 19.05
N SER A 585 -9.32 4.97 20.34
CA SER A 585 -8.35 4.47 21.30
C SER A 585 -9.07 3.78 22.45
N LEU A 586 -8.60 2.62 22.83
CA LEU A 586 -9.18 1.78 23.86
C LEU A 586 -8.09 1.27 24.80
N LYS A 587 -8.19 1.59 26.08
CA LYS A 587 -7.34 0.94 27.09
C LYS A 587 -7.67 -0.55 27.17
N THR A 588 -6.67 -1.41 27.33
CA THR A 588 -6.85 -2.86 27.51
C THR A 588 -7.93 -3.15 28.55
N SER A 589 -8.98 -3.88 28.17
CA SER A 589 -10.20 -4.14 29.01
C SER A 589 -10.97 -2.87 29.39
N GLY A 590 -10.81 -1.77 28.65
CA GLY A 590 -11.54 -0.52 28.87
C GLY A 590 -12.98 -0.56 28.34
N HIS A 591 -13.75 0.49 28.67
CA HIS A 591 -15.10 0.69 28.12
C HIS A 591 -15.02 1.13 26.66
N ALA A 592 -16.14 0.97 25.92
CA ALA A 592 -16.22 1.45 24.55
C ALA A 592 -15.82 2.94 24.46
N PRO A 593 -14.97 3.32 23.48
CA PRO A 593 -14.62 4.73 23.28
C PRO A 593 -15.85 5.54 22.84
N PRO A 594 -15.87 6.86 23.05
CA PRO A 594 -16.94 7.73 22.56
C PRO A 594 -17.18 7.56 21.07
N SER A 595 -18.44 7.53 20.64
CA SER A 595 -18.76 7.53 19.21
C SER A 595 -18.34 8.85 18.56
N GLN A 596 -17.85 8.78 17.34
CA GLN A 596 -17.50 9.94 16.51
C GLN A 596 -18.57 10.16 15.43
N THR A 597 -18.61 11.35 14.84
CA THR A 597 -19.58 11.69 13.77
C THR A 597 -18.87 12.14 12.50
N VAL A 598 -19.36 11.66 11.35
CA VAL A 598 -18.97 12.10 10.01
C VAL A 598 -20.09 12.96 9.43
N GLN A 599 -19.74 14.16 8.95
CA GLN A 599 -20.67 15.03 8.21
C GLN A 599 -20.58 14.69 6.72
N ILE A 600 -21.67 14.22 6.15
CA ILE A 600 -21.75 13.95 4.71
C ILE A 600 -22.27 15.21 4.01
N ARG A 601 -21.48 15.76 3.11
CA ARG A 601 -21.76 16.99 2.36
C ARG A 601 -21.74 16.74 0.87
N ASN A 602 -22.51 17.56 0.13
CA ASN A 602 -22.48 17.60 -1.32
C ASN A 602 -21.69 18.85 -1.77
N GLY A 603 -20.57 18.65 -2.44
CA GLY A 603 -19.72 19.72 -2.99
C GLY A 603 -20.15 20.22 -4.36
N GLY A 604 -21.08 19.54 -5.03
CA GLY A 604 -21.55 19.92 -6.36
C GLY A 604 -23.03 20.25 -6.44
N ALA A 605 -23.58 20.22 -7.65
CA ALA A 605 -24.97 20.49 -7.93
C ALA A 605 -25.86 19.26 -7.74
N GLY A 606 -27.14 19.47 -7.44
CA GLY A 606 -28.12 18.40 -7.31
C GLY A 606 -28.19 17.78 -5.91
N SER A 607 -28.66 16.54 -5.82
CA SER A 607 -28.87 15.82 -4.55
C SER A 607 -27.93 14.62 -4.47
N LEU A 608 -27.12 14.56 -3.43
CA LEU A 608 -26.23 13.44 -3.14
C LEU A 608 -26.94 12.41 -2.26
N LYS A 609 -27.49 11.36 -2.86
CA LYS A 609 -28.05 10.20 -2.16
C LYS A 609 -26.92 9.18 -1.98
N TRP A 610 -26.72 8.70 -0.77
CA TRP A 610 -25.60 7.84 -0.45
C TRP A 610 -26.00 6.58 0.31
N THR A 611 -25.16 5.57 0.19
CA THR A 611 -25.16 4.35 0.99
C THR A 611 -23.80 4.19 1.67
N LEU A 612 -23.78 3.50 2.81
CA LEU A 612 -22.58 3.21 3.60
C LEU A 612 -22.44 1.71 3.83
N THR A 613 -21.24 1.19 3.62
CA THR A 613 -20.85 -0.17 3.99
C THR A 613 -19.64 -0.09 4.93
N THR A 614 -19.67 -0.87 6.00
CA THR A 614 -18.55 -1.07 6.92
C THR A 614 -17.81 -2.35 6.58
N SER A 615 -16.49 -2.37 6.75
CA SER A 615 -15.67 -3.59 6.65
C SER A 615 -14.48 -3.52 7.60
N THR A 616 -14.01 -4.67 8.06
CA THR A 616 -12.88 -4.82 8.98
C THR A 616 -11.88 -5.79 8.38
N ALA A 617 -10.59 -5.63 8.68
CA ALA A 617 -9.54 -6.48 8.12
C ALA A 617 -9.58 -7.92 8.66
N ASP A 618 -10.04 -8.09 9.89
CA ASP A 618 -10.23 -9.38 10.55
C ASP A 618 -11.56 -10.08 10.20
N GLY A 619 -12.49 -9.36 9.57
CA GLY A 619 -13.83 -9.85 9.23
C GLY A 619 -14.81 -9.86 10.39
N ASP A 620 -14.46 -9.32 11.55
CA ASP A 620 -15.33 -9.20 12.74
C ASP A 620 -16.20 -7.94 12.67
N ASP A 621 -17.35 -7.92 13.39
CA ASP A 621 -18.37 -6.85 13.30
C ASP A 621 -18.17 -5.71 14.34
N TRP A 622 -16.94 -5.44 14.78
CA TRP A 622 -16.66 -4.43 15.80
C TRP A 622 -16.91 -2.97 15.36
N LEU A 623 -16.96 -2.68 14.05
CA LEU A 623 -17.19 -1.33 13.50
C LEU A 623 -18.67 -1.08 13.24
N ILE A 624 -19.26 -0.17 14.00
CA ILE A 624 -20.70 0.16 13.95
C ILE A 624 -20.89 1.56 13.36
N ALA A 625 -21.81 1.70 12.40
CA ALA A 625 -22.18 3.00 11.83
C ALA A 625 -23.70 3.13 11.67
N SER A 626 -24.25 4.32 11.85
CA SER A 626 -25.69 4.60 11.67
C SER A 626 -25.91 6.09 11.33
N PRO A 627 -26.81 6.38 10.35
CA PRO A 627 -27.53 5.49 9.44
C PRO A 627 -26.63 4.93 8.33
N LEU A 628 -27.05 3.84 7.67
CA LEU A 628 -26.33 3.22 6.55
C LEU A 628 -26.73 3.77 5.16
N ALA A 629 -27.66 4.72 5.11
CA ALA A 629 -28.06 5.42 3.89
C ALA A 629 -28.70 6.76 4.22
N GLY A 630 -28.62 7.70 3.30
CA GLY A 630 -29.20 9.02 3.49
C GLY A 630 -29.09 9.93 2.27
N THR A 631 -29.34 11.19 2.50
CA THR A 631 -29.16 12.27 1.50
C THR A 631 -28.39 13.41 2.17
N ALA A 632 -27.35 13.92 1.52
CA ALA A 632 -26.58 15.04 2.03
C ALA A 632 -27.39 16.37 1.99
N PRO A 633 -27.24 17.26 2.98
CA PRO A 633 -26.36 17.11 4.14
C PRO A 633 -26.93 16.15 5.20
N SER A 634 -26.08 15.32 5.78
CA SER A 634 -26.48 14.36 6.82
C SER A 634 -25.30 14.01 7.73
N THR A 635 -25.59 13.42 8.89
CA THR A 635 -24.56 12.99 9.86
C THR A 635 -24.65 11.49 10.06
N VAL A 636 -23.50 10.82 10.03
CA VAL A 636 -23.35 9.41 10.38
C VAL A 636 -22.60 9.31 11.70
N THR A 637 -23.13 8.55 12.64
CA THR A 637 -22.46 8.22 13.91
C THR A 637 -21.70 6.91 13.74
N VAL A 638 -20.43 6.91 14.13
CA VAL A 638 -19.52 5.75 14.05
C VAL A 638 -19.06 5.39 15.46
N GLY A 639 -19.13 4.13 15.81
CA GLY A 639 -18.75 3.61 17.11
C GLY A 639 -18.03 2.27 17.01
N ILE A 640 -17.43 1.85 18.12
CA ILE A 640 -16.71 0.59 18.27
C ILE A 640 -17.42 -0.27 19.30
N ASN A 641 -17.65 -1.55 18.96
CA ASN A 641 -18.10 -2.57 19.91
C ASN A 641 -16.87 -3.38 20.39
N PRO A 642 -16.37 -3.13 21.63
CA PRO A 642 -15.20 -3.84 22.13
C PRO A 642 -15.40 -5.36 22.28
N ALA A 643 -16.65 -5.81 22.45
CA ALA A 643 -16.94 -7.25 22.62
C ALA A 643 -16.68 -8.06 21.32
N ASP A 644 -16.75 -7.40 20.17
CA ASP A 644 -16.53 -8.01 18.87
C ASP A 644 -15.08 -7.80 18.36
N LEU A 645 -14.23 -7.06 19.11
CA LEU A 645 -12.79 -6.99 18.82
C LEU A 645 -12.10 -8.33 19.16
N PRO A 646 -11.02 -8.70 18.46
CA PRO A 646 -10.24 -9.88 18.77
C PRO A 646 -9.87 -9.96 20.27
N GLY A 647 -10.21 -11.09 20.92
CA GLY A 647 -10.05 -11.26 22.35
C GLY A 647 -10.96 -10.38 23.21
N ASN A 648 -12.09 -9.89 22.69
CA ASN A 648 -13.02 -9.00 23.39
C ASN A 648 -12.37 -7.71 23.90
N GLY A 649 -11.46 -7.13 23.11
CA GLY A 649 -10.75 -5.89 23.45
C GLY A 649 -9.67 -6.03 24.56
N ILE A 650 -9.23 -7.26 24.86
CA ILE A 650 -8.16 -7.50 25.84
C ILE A 650 -6.78 -7.52 25.17
N LEU A 651 -6.73 -7.92 23.91
CA LEU A 651 -5.47 -8.02 23.17
C LEU A 651 -5.02 -6.64 22.70
N ALA A 652 -3.83 -6.23 23.11
CA ALA A 652 -3.22 -5.00 22.65
C ALA A 652 -2.83 -5.12 21.17
N GLY A 653 -3.10 -4.06 20.39
CA GLY A 653 -2.84 -4.00 18.96
C GLY A 653 -3.62 -2.88 18.28
N THR A 654 -3.37 -2.70 16.98
CA THR A 654 -4.17 -1.80 16.14
C THR A 654 -5.02 -2.63 15.20
N TYR A 655 -6.34 -2.50 15.31
CA TYR A 655 -7.34 -3.15 14.48
C TYR A 655 -7.83 -2.16 13.43
N VAL A 656 -7.92 -2.60 12.18
CA VAL A 656 -8.21 -1.72 11.05
C VAL A 656 -9.51 -2.11 10.36
N GLY A 657 -10.26 -1.09 9.94
CA GLY A 657 -11.49 -1.21 9.18
C GLY A 657 -11.67 0.00 8.27
N GLN A 658 -12.80 0.09 7.61
CA GLN A 658 -13.15 1.26 6.79
C GLN A 658 -14.64 1.46 6.67
N LEU A 659 -15.00 2.70 6.39
CA LEU A 659 -16.30 3.13 5.93
C LEU A 659 -16.24 3.37 4.43
N LEU A 660 -17.09 2.74 3.64
CA LEU A 660 -17.21 2.93 2.20
C LEU A 660 -18.52 3.65 1.91
N PHE A 661 -18.45 4.93 1.53
CA PHE A 661 -19.59 5.71 1.06
C PHE A 661 -19.69 5.64 -0.46
N GLN A 662 -20.90 5.46 -0.96
CA GLN A 662 -21.17 5.38 -2.39
C GLN A 662 -22.39 6.22 -2.79
N SER A 663 -22.26 6.97 -3.88
CA SER A 663 -23.34 7.73 -4.54
C SER A 663 -23.18 7.61 -6.05
N GLY A 664 -24.00 6.77 -6.70
CA GLY A 664 -23.82 6.49 -8.12
C GLY A 664 -22.44 5.89 -8.41
N THR A 665 -21.65 6.61 -9.18
CA THR A 665 -20.25 6.23 -9.52
C THR A 665 -19.22 6.82 -8.55
N ASP A 666 -19.60 7.81 -7.74
CA ASP A 666 -18.69 8.42 -6.77
C ASP A 666 -18.57 7.53 -5.52
N ILE A 667 -17.34 7.20 -5.17
CA ILE A 667 -16.99 6.32 -4.06
C ILE A 667 -15.88 6.98 -3.26
N VAL A 668 -16.08 7.07 -1.95
CA VAL A 668 -15.04 7.54 -1.04
C VAL A 668 -14.90 6.61 0.15
N THR A 669 -13.67 6.41 0.61
CA THR A 669 -13.38 5.61 1.80
C THR A 669 -12.89 6.48 2.94
N ILE A 670 -13.23 6.10 4.16
CA ILE A 670 -12.65 6.63 5.38
C ILE A 670 -12.02 5.45 6.12
N PRO A 671 -10.69 5.38 6.20
CA PRO A 671 -10.02 4.41 7.05
C PRO A 671 -10.44 4.58 8.51
N VAL A 672 -10.65 3.45 9.21
CA VAL A 672 -10.96 3.43 10.64
C VAL A 672 -9.91 2.59 11.34
N SER A 673 -9.35 3.10 12.44
CA SER A 673 -8.45 2.32 13.29
C SER A 673 -8.92 2.32 14.74
N VAL A 674 -8.71 1.21 15.44
CA VAL A 674 -8.87 1.07 16.88
C VAL A 674 -7.56 0.62 17.47
N THR A 675 -6.92 1.46 18.26
CA THR A 675 -5.70 1.09 18.97
C THR A 675 -6.06 0.67 20.40
N VAL A 676 -5.82 -0.60 20.71
CA VAL A 676 -6.01 -1.19 22.05
C VAL A 676 -4.64 -1.31 22.73
N GLY A 677 -4.50 -0.78 23.93
CA GLY A 677 -3.24 -0.86 24.65
C GLY A 677 -3.27 -0.11 25.98
N ASP A 678 -2.24 -0.29 26.80
CA ASP A 678 -2.12 0.41 28.07
C ASP A 678 -1.68 1.87 27.90
N SER A 679 -0.89 2.15 26.86
CA SER A 679 -0.46 3.51 26.51
C SER A 679 -0.88 3.80 25.08
N VAL A 680 -2.02 4.47 24.92
CA VAL A 680 -2.58 4.89 23.63
C VAL A 680 -2.90 6.38 23.71
N PHE A 681 -2.93 7.07 22.54
CA PHE A 681 -3.45 8.44 22.49
C PHE A 681 -4.90 8.45 22.94
N GLU A 682 -5.27 9.35 23.84
CA GLU A 682 -6.69 9.55 24.13
C GLU A 682 -7.40 10.22 22.97
N GLN A 683 -8.64 9.80 22.74
CA GLN A 683 -9.45 10.31 21.63
C GLN A 683 -9.74 11.80 21.79
N VAL A 684 -9.53 12.56 20.72
CA VAL A 684 -9.85 13.97 20.63
C VAL A 684 -11.05 14.18 19.70
N ASN A 685 -11.95 15.06 20.11
CA ASN A 685 -13.13 15.44 19.32
C ASN A 685 -12.79 16.45 18.20
N PRO A 686 -13.61 16.51 17.12
CA PRO A 686 -13.44 17.49 16.05
C PRO A 686 -13.43 18.93 16.54
N MET A 687 -12.62 19.81 15.94
CA MET A 687 -12.51 21.23 16.27
C MET A 687 -13.24 22.07 15.21
N ASN A 688 -14.03 23.07 15.65
CA ASN A 688 -14.78 23.92 14.76
C ASN A 688 -14.48 25.40 15.06
N PHE A 689 -14.12 26.13 14.01
CA PHE A 689 -13.89 27.57 14.01
C PHE A 689 -14.98 28.27 13.19
N THR A 690 -15.30 29.49 13.56
CA THR A 690 -16.17 30.36 12.77
C THR A 690 -15.57 31.76 12.65
N MET A 691 -15.81 32.40 11.51
CA MET A 691 -15.45 33.79 11.28
C MET A 691 -16.37 34.45 10.26
N PRO A 692 -16.53 35.80 10.28
CA PRO A 692 -17.23 36.52 9.23
C PRO A 692 -16.35 36.61 7.95
N PHE A 693 -17.00 36.62 6.80
CA PHE A 693 -16.33 36.92 5.53
C PHE A 693 -15.60 38.26 5.55
N GLY A 694 -14.34 38.27 5.19
CA GLY A 694 -13.49 39.48 5.24
C GLY A 694 -13.06 39.89 6.64
N GLY A 695 -13.45 39.13 7.69
CA GLY A 695 -13.07 39.40 9.08
C GLY A 695 -11.68 38.92 9.46
N ALA A 696 -11.30 39.17 10.71
CA ALA A 696 -10.10 38.58 11.29
C ALA A 696 -10.24 37.08 11.48
N ASN A 697 -9.10 36.36 11.47
CA ASN A 697 -9.08 34.93 11.83
C ASN A 697 -9.57 34.75 13.27
N PRO A 698 -10.24 33.62 13.58
CA PRO A 698 -10.67 33.31 14.94
C PRO A 698 -9.47 33.11 15.88
N LEU A 699 -9.71 33.18 17.17
CA LEU A 699 -8.68 32.89 18.19
C LEU A 699 -8.20 31.44 18.02
N PRO A 700 -6.90 31.18 18.20
CA PRO A 700 -6.37 29.81 18.15
C PRO A 700 -6.97 28.96 19.27
N GLN A 701 -7.20 27.69 19.02
CA GLN A 701 -7.64 26.72 20.02
C GLN A 701 -6.49 25.83 20.48
N ILE A 702 -6.55 25.35 21.70
CA ILE A 702 -5.57 24.43 22.25
C ILE A 702 -6.08 22.99 22.09
N LEU A 703 -5.26 22.17 21.46
CA LEU A 703 -5.44 20.73 21.35
C LEU A 703 -4.50 20.05 22.35
N ASP A 704 -5.05 19.51 23.43
CA ASP A 704 -4.28 18.70 24.36
C ASP A 704 -4.17 17.27 23.82
N VAL A 705 -2.94 16.83 23.53
CA VAL A 705 -2.62 15.45 23.14
C VAL A 705 -2.15 14.71 24.38
N ILE A 706 -2.99 13.78 24.83
CA ILE A 706 -2.73 12.98 26.03
C ILE A 706 -2.70 11.48 25.71
N SER A 707 -2.14 10.72 26.63
CA SER A 707 -2.06 9.26 26.56
C SER A 707 -2.61 8.61 27.83
N THR A 708 -3.18 7.42 27.68
CA THR A 708 -3.87 6.72 28.79
C THR A 708 -2.95 6.29 29.94
N ASN A 709 -1.64 6.20 29.72
CA ASN A 709 -0.69 5.78 30.75
C ASN A 709 0.69 6.44 30.54
N SER A 710 1.66 5.76 29.93
CA SER A 710 3.00 6.30 29.74
C SER A 710 3.06 7.32 28.60
N ALA A 711 4.02 8.23 28.68
CA ALA A 711 4.22 9.28 27.67
C ALA A 711 4.58 8.72 26.30
N ILE A 712 3.94 9.25 25.23
CA ILE A 712 4.16 8.88 23.83
C ILE A 712 4.77 10.08 23.11
N SER A 713 5.93 9.87 22.47
CA SER A 713 6.52 10.89 21.60
C SER A 713 5.79 10.88 20.26
N PHE A 714 5.44 12.05 19.71
CA PHE A 714 4.68 12.19 18.48
C PHE A 714 5.21 13.29 17.56
N ALA A 715 4.85 13.18 16.29
CA ALA A 715 4.93 14.24 15.29
C ALA A 715 3.51 14.66 14.89
N ASP A 716 3.35 15.95 14.57
CA ASP A 716 2.08 16.52 14.13
C ASP A 716 2.22 17.24 12.78
N ALA A 717 1.14 17.25 12.00
CA ALA A 717 1.03 17.95 10.73
C ALA A 717 -0.40 18.42 10.51
N ALA A 718 -0.55 19.55 9.81
CA ALA A 718 -1.85 20.06 9.38
C ALA A 718 -2.05 19.83 7.89
N ALA A 719 -3.27 19.44 7.48
CA ALA A 719 -3.69 19.30 6.10
C ALA A 719 -5.03 20.02 5.87
N THR A 720 -5.24 20.55 4.69
CA THR A 720 -6.48 21.24 4.29
C THR A 720 -6.96 20.76 2.94
N SER A 721 -8.27 20.57 2.77
CA SER A 721 -8.85 20.11 1.52
C SER A 721 -9.15 21.23 0.53
N GLN A 722 -9.49 22.42 0.99
CA GLN A 722 -9.86 23.58 0.18
C GLN A 722 -9.36 24.88 0.83
N GLY A 723 -9.26 25.94 0.05
CA GLY A 723 -8.92 27.29 0.56
C GLY A 723 -7.44 27.53 0.82
N GLY A 724 -6.54 26.65 0.32
CA GLY A 724 -5.10 26.75 0.56
C GLY A 724 -4.73 26.39 2.00
N ASN A 725 -3.54 26.78 2.43
CA ASN A 725 -3.01 26.47 3.77
C ASN A 725 -3.58 27.45 4.83
N TRP A 726 -4.85 27.29 5.18
CA TRP A 726 -5.52 28.11 6.20
C TRP A 726 -5.37 27.55 7.62
N LEU A 727 -4.97 26.29 7.78
CA LEU A 727 -4.83 25.61 9.07
C LEU A 727 -3.35 25.51 9.44
N GLN A 728 -3.01 25.89 10.66
CA GLN A 728 -1.66 25.80 11.19
C GLN A 728 -1.67 25.12 12.56
N VAL A 729 -0.73 24.21 12.76
CA VAL A 729 -0.43 23.61 14.07
C VAL A 729 0.93 24.08 14.54
N SER A 730 1.05 24.38 15.83
CA SER A 730 2.34 24.75 16.43
C SER A 730 3.20 23.50 16.66
N ASN A 731 4.49 23.60 16.33
CA ASN A 731 5.58 22.77 16.82
C ASN A 731 6.00 21.52 16.07
N GLY A 732 5.24 20.85 15.28
CA GLY A 732 5.65 19.68 14.47
C GLY A 732 6.04 18.39 15.24
N SER A 733 6.17 18.43 16.56
CA SER A 733 6.43 17.24 17.41
C SER A 733 6.32 17.55 18.90
N GLY A 734 6.07 16.51 19.72
CA GLY A 734 5.95 16.64 21.17
C GLY A 734 6.02 15.29 21.89
N THR A 735 5.72 15.32 23.18
CA THR A 735 5.56 14.11 24.02
C THR A 735 4.35 14.31 24.93
N THR A 736 3.45 13.31 24.97
CA THR A 736 2.22 13.41 25.77
C THR A 736 2.52 13.42 27.29
N PRO A 737 1.75 14.17 28.07
CA PRO A 737 0.74 15.14 27.68
C PRO A 737 1.39 16.39 27.03
N SER A 738 0.79 16.92 25.96
CA SER A 738 1.30 18.13 25.25
C SER A 738 0.16 18.97 24.70
N ALA A 739 0.23 20.28 24.93
CA ALA A 739 -0.71 21.25 24.40
C ALA A 739 -0.20 21.82 23.06
N LEU A 740 -0.94 21.60 22.00
CA LEU A 740 -0.69 22.13 20.65
C LEU A 740 -1.60 23.33 20.38
N THR A 741 -1.07 24.40 19.82
CA THR A 741 -1.87 25.54 19.38
C THR A 741 -2.33 25.32 17.93
N ILE A 742 -3.64 25.26 17.72
CA ILE A 742 -4.28 25.12 16.41
C ILE A 742 -4.82 26.48 15.99
N GLY A 743 -4.27 27.06 14.95
CA GLY A 743 -4.60 28.38 14.47
C GLY A 743 -5.20 28.39 13.05
N VAL A 744 -6.12 29.31 12.81
CA VAL A 744 -6.59 29.64 11.46
C VAL A 744 -5.75 30.80 10.95
N VAL A 745 -5.14 30.65 9.78
CA VAL A 745 -4.29 31.66 9.13
C VAL A 745 -4.76 31.89 7.69
N ASN A 746 -4.47 33.07 7.14
CA ASN A 746 -4.75 33.43 5.73
C ASN A 746 -6.22 33.23 5.28
N ALA A 747 -7.19 33.18 6.20
CA ALA A 747 -8.58 32.87 5.86
C ALA A 747 -9.46 34.08 5.51
N SER A 748 -8.97 35.31 5.77
CA SER A 748 -9.73 36.55 5.56
C SER A 748 -10.16 36.83 4.10
N THR A 749 -9.44 36.23 3.13
CA THR A 749 -9.75 36.37 1.70
C THR A 749 -10.60 35.20 1.14
N LEU A 750 -10.83 34.16 1.94
CA LEU A 750 -11.62 33.01 1.51
C LEU A 750 -13.10 33.37 1.41
N PRO A 751 -13.83 32.95 0.35
CA PRO A 751 -15.27 33.15 0.22
C PRO A 751 -16.06 32.56 1.40
N ALA A 752 -17.27 33.09 1.62
CA ALA A 752 -18.19 32.48 2.57
C ALA A 752 -18.50 31.03 2.18
N GLY A 753 -18.34 30.11 3.14
CA GLY A 753 -18.45 28.68 2.92
C GLY A 753 -17.94 27.87 4.11
N THR A 754 -17.88 26.57 3.96
CA THR A 754 -17.28 25.68 4.96
C THR A 754 -16.03 25.03 4.38
N TYR A 755 -14.95 25.11 5.13
CA TYR A 755 -13.61 24.59 4.78
C TYR A 755 -13.24 23.50 5.78
N THR A 756 -12.67 22.41 5.30
CA THR A 756 -12.24 21.32 6.14
C THR A 756 -10.74 21.13 6.07
N GLY A 757 -10.19 20.73 7.18
CA GLY A 757 -8.80 20.35 7.36
C GLY A 757 -8.72 19.31 8.45
N GLU A 758 -7.53 18.85 8.73
CA GLU A 758 -7.26 17.92 9.82
C GLU A 758 -5.87 18.14 10.41
N VAL A 759 -5.72 17.81 11.68
CA VAL A 759 -4.43 17.68 12.35
C VAL A 759 -4.14 16.20 12.47
N ILE A 760 -3.04 15.77 11.88
CA ILE A 760 -2.55 14.39 11.89
C ILE A 760 -1.48 14.28 12.97
N ILE A 761 -1.68 13.40 13.95
CA ILE A 761 -0.75 13.13 15.04
C ILE A 761 -0.29 11.68 14.90
N THR A 762 1.00 11.45 14.78
CA THR A 762 1.59 10.12 14.58
C THR A 762 2.67 9.87 15.62
N GLU A 763 2.69 8.67 16.22
CA GLU A 763 3.77 8.27 17.11
C GLU A 763 5.13 8.41 16.40
N TYR A 764 6.10 9.06 17.05
CA TYR A 764 7.33 9.51 16.38
C TYR A 764 8.27 8.37 15.97
N PHE A 765 8.56 7.45 16.89
CA PHE A 765 9.56 6.41 16.67
C PHE A 765 8.98 5.15 16.01
N ASN A 766 7.98 4.56 16.59
CA ASN A 766 7.40 3.29 16.13
C ASN A 766 6.30 3.48 15.10
N ARG A 767 5.66 4.67 15.08
CA ARG A 767 4.50 4.99 14.24
C ARG A 767 3.36 3.99 14.37
N SER A 768 3.29 3.29 15.50
CA SER A 768 2.30 2.25 15.75
C SER A 768 0.88 2.80 15.93
N GLN A 769 0.78 4.10 16.18
CA GLN A 769 -0.47 4.80 16.39
C GLN A 769 -0.50 6.08 15.56
N ALA A 770 -1.65 6.37 14.99
CA ALA A 770 -1.96 7.65 14.38
C ALA A 770 -3.37 8.07 14.77
N MET A 771 -3.56 9.36 14.97
CA MET A 771 -4.84 9.99 15.26
C MET A 771 -5.01 11.19 14.33
N THR A 772 -6.19 11.33 13.74
CA THR A 772 -6.58 12.54 13.01
C THR A 772 -7.64 13.30 13.78
N VAL A 773 -7.46 14.60 13.89
CA VAL A 773 -8.43 15.53 14.49
C VAL A 773 -9.04 16.37 13.38
N PRO A 774 -10.29 16.12 12.99
CA PRO A 774 -10.96 16.92 11.97
C PRO A 774 -11.12 18.37 12.42
N VAL A 775 -10.81 19.31 11.53
CA VAL A 775 -10.94 20.75 11.77
C VAL A 775 -11.86 21.36 10.72
N THR A 776 -12.90 22.05 11.15
CA THR A 776 -13.83 22.75 10.27
C THR A 776 -13.75 24.27 10.49
N LEU A 777 -13.60 25.03 9.42
CA LEU A 777 -13.72 26.49 9.43
C LEU A 777 -14.98 26.91 8.67
N THR A 778 -15.92 27.56 9.35
CA THR A 778 -17.13 28.12 8.76
C THR A 778 -16.96 29.62 8.56
N ILE A 779 -17.00 30.10 7.32
CA ILE A 779 -16.97 31.54 6.98
C ILE A 779 -18.37 31.97 6.59
N LEU A 780 -18.98 32.83 7.38
CA LEU A 780 -20.35 33.27 7.22
C LEU A 780 -20.45 34.69 6.66
N PRO A 781 -21.46 34.98 5.79
CA PRO A 781 -21.76 36.36 5.42
C PRO A 781 -22.11 37.18 6.66
N ALA A 782 -21.63 38.42 6.74
CA ALA A 782 -21.93 39.34 7.85
C ALA A 782 -23.45 39.60 8.08
N THR A 783 -24.30 39.22 7.12
CA THR A 783 -25.75 39.30 7.20
C THR A 783 -26.42 38.16 7.96
N LYS A 784 -25.68 37.10 8.34
CA LYS A 784 -26.19 35.97 9.13
C LYS A 784 -25.72 36.06 10.58
N ALA A 785 -26.51 35.54 11.50
CA ALA A 785 -26.11 35.37 12.88
C ALA A 785 -25.03 34.26 12.98
N PHE A 786 -23.94 34.51 13.70
CA PHE A 786 -22.84 33.57 13.93
C PHE A 786 -22.22 33.79 15.31
N PHE A 787 -21.50 32.79 15.82
CA PHE A 787 -20.77 32.88 17.08
C PHE A 787 -19.53 33.79 16.91
N ASP A 788 -19.48 34.86 17.64
CA ASP A 788 -18.42 35.86 17.57
C ASP A 788 -17.48 35.78 18.77
N ASN A 789 -16.18 35.82 18.49
CA ASN A 789 -15.13 35.91 19.51
C ASN A 789 -15.22 34.86 20.64
N VAL A 790 -15.33 33.60 20.28
CA VAL A 790 -15.35 32.51 21.24
C VAL A 790 -13.93 32.23 21.75
N PRO A 791 -13.73 31.99 23.08
CA PRO A 791 -12.39 31.71 23.59
C PRO A 791 -11.79 30.44 22.97
N GLY A 792 -10.48 30.41 22.80
CA GLY A 792 -9.75 29.28 22.24
C GLY A 792 -9.60 28.11 23.23
N LEU A 793 -9.74 28.34 24.53
CA LEU A 793 -9.64 27.34 25.58
C LEU A 793 -10.41 27.78 26.84
N VAL A 794 -11.05 26.85 27.53
CA VAL A 794 -11.46 27.01 28.93
C VAL A 794 -10.58 26.08 29.77
N SER A 795 -9.73 26.63 30.64
CA SER A 795 -8.76 25.89 31.41
C SER A 795 -9.02 25.93 32.92
N PHE A 796 -8.79 24.82 33.57
CA PHE A 796 -8.79 24.68 35.03
C PHE A 796 -7.49 24.06 35.48
N SER A 797 -6.88 24.60 36.54
CA SER A 797 -5.63 24.08 37.10
C SER A 797 -5.71 24.13 38.62
N PHE A 798 -5.53 23.00 39.30
CA PHE A 798 -5.61 22.92 40.75
C PHE A 798 -4.79 21.74 41.31
N LYS A 799 -4.41 21.85 42.60
CA LYS A 799 -3.77 20.76 43.32
C LYS A 799 -4.74 19.59 43.53
N PRO A 800 -4.24 18.34 43.63
CA PRO A 800 -5.07 17.23 44.04
C PRO A 800 -5.85 17.53 45.33
N THR A 801 -7.17 17.61 45.21
CA THR A 801 -8.11 17.98 46.29
C THR A 801 -9.46 17.37 46.00
N ALA A 802 -10.27 17.21 47.05
CA ALA A 802 -11.66 16.75 46.92
C ALA A 802 -12.66 17.91 46.68
N THR A 803 -12.20 19.14 46.46
CA THR A 803 -13.08 20.32 46.25
C THR A 803 -13.09 20.73 44.81
N ASP A 804 -14.28 21.14 44.32
CA ASP A 804 -14.43 21.66 42.94
C ASP A 804 -13.61 22.94 42.73
N PRO A 805 -12.96 23.10 41.56
CA PRO A 805 -12.31 24.34 41.20
C PRO A 805 -13.35 25.46 40.95
N PRO A 806 -12.97 26.75 41.10
CA PRO A 806 -13.87 27.88 40.78
C PRO A 806 -14.38 27.80 39.35
N ALA A 807 -15.69 28.07 39.17
CA ALA A 807 -16.32 28.10 37.86
C ALA A 807 -15.66 29.12 36.90
N GLN A 808 -15.52 28.73 35.65
CA GLN A 808 -15.17 29.64 34.54
C GLN A 808 -16.45 30.10 33.81
N SER A 809 -16.36 31.13 32.99
CA SER A 809 -17.51 31.62 32.22
C SER A 809 -17.16 31.88 30.76
N VAL A 810 -18.08 31.50 29.88
CA VAL A 810 -18.00 31.75 28.43
C VAL A 810 -19.11 32.76 28.04
N GLN A 811 -18.72 33.86 27.39
CA GLN A 811 -19.66 34.80 26.83
C GLN A 811 -20.03 34.43 25.39
N ILE A 812 -21.32 34.23 25.13
CA ILE A 812 -21.85 33.93 23.80
C ILE A 812 -22.35 35.24 23.18
N ARG A 813 -21.77 35.59 22.05
CA ARG A 813 -22.09 36.85 21.30
C ARG A 813 -22.53 36.51 19.88
N ASN A 814 -23.30 37.41 19.29
CA ASN A 814 -23.70 37.36 17.89
C ASN A 814 -22.89 38.43 17.12
N GLY A 815 -22.03 37.99 16.19
CA GLY A 815 -21.23 38.89 15.34
C GLY A 815 -21.94 39.36 14.07
N GLY A 816 -23.12 38.80 13.78
CA GLY A 816 -23.91 39.14 12.59
C GLY A 816 -25.24 39.78 12.89
N SER A 817 -26.13 39.79 11.91
CA SER A 817 -27.47 40.30 12.05
C SER A 817 -28.50 39.24 12.46
N GLY A 818 -29.56 39.64 13.11
CA GLY A 818 -30.63 38.74 13.56
C GLY A 818 -30.40 38.17 14.95
N THR A 819 -31.12 37.13 15.29
CA THR A 819 -31.11 36.49 16.62
C THR A 819 -30.26 35.20 16.57
N LEU A 820 -29.28 35.07 17.44
CA LEU A 820 -28.49 33.85 17.59
C LEU A 820 -29.07 32.99 18.73
N ALA A 821 -29.97 32.09 18.40
CA ALA A 821 -30.43 31.05 19.33
C ALA A 821 -29.49 29.86 19.24
N TRP A 822 -29.03 29.37 20.39
CA TRP A 822 -28.00 28.34 20.46
C TRP A 822 -28.36 27.19 21.39
N THR A 823 -27.73 26.03 21.13
CA THR A 823 -27.72 24.86 22.02
C THR A 823 -26.26 24.49 22.33
N LEU A 824 -26.02 23.93 23.49
CA LEU A 824 -24.74 23.47 23.98
C LEU A 824 -24.77 21.97 24.32
N SER A 825 -23.82 21.22 23.84
CA SER A 825 -23.51 19.86 24.29
C SER A 825 -22.06 19.78 24.76
N THR A 826 -21.82 18.91 25.73
CA THR A 826 -20.48 18.63 26.28
C THR A 826 -20.05 17.22 25.93
N SER A 827 -18.76 17.00 25.77
CA SER A 827 -18.13 15.68 25.66
C SER A 827 -16.78 15.67 26.34
N THR A 828 -16.36 14.51 26.82
CA THR A 828 -15.07 14.31 27.50
C THR A 828 -14.37 13.11 26.87
N ALA A 829 -13.02 13.09 26.84
CA ALA A 829 -12.26 11.99 26.25
C ALA A 829 -12.45 10.65 26.96
N ASP A 830 -12.71 10.69 28.25
CA ASP A 830 -12.94 9.55 29.14
C ASP A 830 -14.41 9.13 29.27
N ASN A 831 -15.35 9.77 28.53
CA ASN A 831 -16.80 9.65 28.73
C ASN A 831 -17.30 10.03 30.14
N GLY A 832 -16.48 10.71 30.94
CA GLY A 832 -16.82 11.18 32.28
C GLY A 832 -17.90 12.27 32.22
N LYS A 833 -18.64 12.46 33.31
CA LYS A 833 -19.67 13.49 33.43
C LYS A 833 -19.20 14.71 34.26
N TRP A 834 -17.90 14.93 34.33
CA TRP A 834 -17.27 15.97 35.14
C TRP A 834 -17.43 17.40 34.57
N LEU A 835 -17.78 17.56 33.30
CA LEU A 835 -17.92 18.88 32.62
C LEU A 835 -19.39 19.32 32.63
N ILE A 836 -19.72 20.30 33.48
CA ILE A 836 -21.09 20.71 33.76
C ILE A 836 -21.33 22.18 33.39
N PRO A 837 -22.00 22.50 32.26
CA PRO A 837 -22.39 23.86 31.94
C PRO A 837 -23.67 24.28 32.73
N THR A 838 -23.78 25.59 33.08
CA THR A 838 -24.98 26.14 33.77
C THR A 838 -26.17 26.27 32.86
N LEU A 839 -25.96 26.35 31.53
CA LEU A 839 -27.00 26.43 30.51
C LEU A 839 -26.68 25.53 29.34
N THR A 840 -27.66 24.82 28.80
CA THR A 840 -27.51 23.97 27.60
C THR A 840 -28.18 24.56 26.36
N LYS A 841 -28.89 25.70 26.50
CA LYS A 841 -29.48 26.46 25.40
C LYS A 841 -29.72 27.92 25.83
N GLY A 842 -29.80 28.82 24.87
CA GLY A 842 -30.03 30.23 25.13
C GLY A 842 -30.10 31.06 23.86
N THR A 843 -30.03 32.35 24.04
CA THR A 843 -29.98 33.35 22.96
C THR A 843 -28.87 34.37 23.28
N ALA A 844 -28.03 34.67 22.30
CA ALA A 844 -26.99 35.71 22.49
C ALA A 844 -27.59 37.12 22.56
N PRO A 845 -27.02 38.00 23.36
CA PRO A 845 -25.90 37.78 24.25
C PRO A 845 -26.27 36.99 25.50
N SER A 846 -25.39 36.07 25.92
CA SER A 846 -25.59 35.28 27.15
C SER A 846 -24.25 34.80 27.73
N THR A 847 -24.25 34.53 29.05
CA THR A 847 -23.07 33.99 29.74
C THR A 847 -23.38 32.59 30.21
N VAL A 848 -22.52 31.65 29.91
CA VAL A 848 -22.59 30.25 30.35
C VAL A 848 -21.50 30.01 31.38
N GLY A 849 -21.86 29.60 32.59
CA GLY A 849 -20.88 29.13 33.57
C GLY A 849 -20.48 27.70 33.26
N ILE A 850 -19.19 27.41 33.40
CA ILE A 850 -18.60 26.07 33.22
C ILE A 850 -18.04 25.62 34.56
N ASN A 851 -18.57 24.53 35.08
CA ASN A 851 -18.15 23.89 36.32
C ASN A 851 -17.49 22.56 36.05
N ILE A 852 -16.60 22.18 36.94
CA ILE A 852 -15.96 20.86 36.97
C ILE A 852 -16.48 20.15 38.22
N ASP A 853 -17.07 18.99 38.04
CA ASP A 853 -17.42 18.06 39.15
C ASP A 853 -16.19 17.19 39.43
N ASN A 854 -15.51 17.52 40.53
CA ASN A 854 -14.28 16.85 40.94
C ASN A 854 -14.49 15.38 41.30
N GLU A 855 -15.66 15.03 41.86
CA GLU A 855 -15.98 13.64 42.21
C GLU A 855 -16.18 12.76 40.96
N ALA A 856 -16.57 13.35 39.82
CA ALA A 856 -16.76 12.66 38.56
C ALA A 856 -15.48 12.59 37.72
N LEU A 857 -14.40 13.30 38.07
CA LEU A 857 -13.08 13.15 37.47
C LEU A 857 -12.47 11.78 37.78
N PRO A 858 -11.65 11.20 36.87
CA PRO A 858 -10.89 10.00 37.16
C PRO A 858 -10.07 10.14 38.47
N GLY A 859 -10.24 9.19 39.37
CA GLY A 859 -9.63 9.24 40.73
C GLY A 859 -10.17 10.35 41.62
N GLN A 860 -11.35 10.88 41.34
CA GLN A 860 -12.05 11.89 42.17
C GLN A 860 -11.20 13.15 42.41
N GLY A 861 -10.46 13.59 41.39
CA GLY A 861 -9.58 14.76 41.45
C GLY A 861 -8.32 14.59 42.32
N LEU A 862 -8.03 13.39 42.79
CA LEU A 862 -6.85 13.08 43.63
C LEU A 862 -5.68 12.57 42.80
N ILE A 863 -5.91 12.15 41.57
CA ILE A 863 -4.87 11.68 40.65
C ILE A 863 -4.38 12.85 39.75
N ALA A 864 -3.05 13.07 39.78
CA ALA A 864 -2.43 14.06 38.93
C ALA A 864 -2.54 13.64 37.44
N GLY A 865 -2.90 14.58 36.59
CA GLY A 865 -3.06 14.37 35.17
C GLY A 865 -3.76 15.54 34.47
N THR A 866 -3.83 15.47 33.13
CA THR A 866 -4.64 16.40 32.33
C THR A 866 -5.84 15.65 31.78
N PHE A 867 -7.05 16.15 32.05
CA PHE A 867 -8.32 15.62 31.58
C PHE A 867 -8.89 16.60 30.57
N VAL A 868 -9.33 16.08 29.41
CA VAL A 868 -9.78 16.92 28.30
C VAL A 868 -11.25 16.71 28.00
N GLY A 869 -11.92 17.78 27.63
CA GLY A 869 -13.29 17.82 27.20
C GLY A 869 -13.54 18.89 26.17
N GLN A 870 -14.79 19.11 25.81
CA GLN A 870 -15.18 20.04 24.77
C GLN A 870 -16.60 20.57 25.01
N LEU A 871 -16.77 21.86 24.75
CA LEU A 871 -18.07 22.51 24.63
C LEU A 871 -18.40 22.67 23.15
N VAL A 872 -19.56 22.21 22.69
CA VAL A 872 -20.01 22.34 21.30
C VAL A 872 -21.25 23.21 21.26
N PHE A 873 -21.12 24.43 20.79
CA PHE A 873 -22.22 25.35 20.58
C PHE A 873 -22.73 25.23 19.15
N LYS A 874 -24.06 25.11 18.98
CA LYS A 874 -24.74 24.98 17.67
C LYS A 874 -25.88 25.97 17.51
N THR A 875 -26.01 26.49 16.30
CA THR A 875 -27.20 27.21 15.81
C THR A 875 -27.60 26.68 14.42
N THR A 876 -28.63 27.21 13.77
CA THR A 876 -29.13 26.72 12.47
C THR A 876 -28.16 26.83 11.29
N GLY A 877 -26.97 27.33 11.43
CA GLY A 877 -26.01 27.47 10.31
C GLY A 877 -24.58 27.60 10.76
N ASP A 878 -24.33 27.44 12.06
CA ASP A 878 -23.00 27.59 12.61
C ASP A 878 -22.76 26.64 13.78
N ILE A 879 -21.52 26.15 13.87
CA ILE A 879 -21.06 25.28 14.95
C ILE A 879 -19.67 25.77 15.36
N VAL A 880 -19.48 25.98 16.64
CA VAL A 880 -18.16 26.30 17.18
C VAL A 880 -17.84 25.39 18.37
N THR A 881 -16.58 25.03 18.52
CA THR A 881 -16.07 24.21 19.63
C THR A 881 -15.14 25.05 20.50
N ILE A 882 -15.18 24.79 21.80
CA ILE A 882 -14.22 25.31 22.76
C ILE A 882 -13.62 24.13 23.51
N PRO A 883 -12.32 23.85 23.34
CA PRO A 883 -11.62 22.87 24.17
C PRO A 883 -11.70 23.21 25.65
N VAL A 884 -11.79 22.19 26.48
CA VAL A 884 -11.76 22.32 27.95
C VAL A 884 -10.62 21.45 28.47
N SER A 885 -9.70 22.01 29.25
CA SER A 885 -8.57 21.33 29.85
C SER A 885 -8.64 21.45 31.37
N VAL A 886 -8.52 20.33 32.06
CA VAL A 886 -8.47 20.26 33.53
C VAL A 886 -7.13 19.64 33.93
N THR A 887 -6.21 20.43 34.47
CA THR A 887 -4.90 19.96 34.94
C THR A 887 -4.90 19.83 36.46
N VAL A 888 -4.79 18.60 36.95
CA VAL A 888 -4.64 18.27 38.38
C VAL A 888 -3.19 17.93 38.65
N GLY A 889 -2.55 18.60 39.57
CA GLY A 889 -1.14 18.36 39.90
C GLY A 889 -0.50 19.35 40.84
N ASP A 890 0.76 19.14 41.15
CA ASP A 890 1.59 20.07 41.93
C ASP A 890 3.05 19.91 41.50
N PRO A 891 3.65 20.86 40.73
CA PRO A 891 3.11 22.20 40.46
C PRO A 891 2.17 22.25 39.24
N VAL A 892 1.19 23.16 39.31
CA VAL A 892 0.35 23.58 38.16
C VAL A 892 0.29 25.11 38.15
N PHE A 893 -0.06 25.72 37.01
CA PHE A 893 -0.30 27.15 36.93
C PHE A 893 -1.47 27.53 37.84
N VAL A 894 -1.32 28.65 38.57
CA VAL A 894 -2.44 29.24 39.31
C VAL A 894 -3.30 30.01 38.28
N GLN A 895 -4.59 29.66 38.18
CA GLN A 895 -5.53 30.31 37.22
C GLN A 895 -5.55 31.81 37.41
N ALA A 896 -5.25 32.55 36.35
CA ALA A 896 -5.30 34.02 36.34
C ALA A 896 -6.76 34.50 36.07
N ALA A 897 -7.14 35.59 36.67
CA ALA A 897 -8.41 36.25 36.39
C ALA A 897 -8.43 36.89 34.98
N PRO A 898 -9.61 36.92 34.29
CA PRO A 898 -9.75 37.62 33.02
C PRO A 898 -9.44 39.14 33.14
N PHE A 899 -8.84 39.73 32.09
CA PHE A 899 -8.59 41.14 31.98
C PHE A 899 -9.76 41.86 31.33
N THR A 900 -10.15 43.00 31.89
CA THR A 900 -11.15 43.92 31.30
C THR A 900 -10.55 45.30 31.18
N PHE A 901 -10.57 45.83 29.96
CA PHE A 901 -10.17 47.19 29.63
C PHE A 901 -11.39 47.98 29.17
N THR A 902 -11.46 49.24 29.51
CA THR A 902 -12.46 50.19 29.04
C THR A 902 -11.77 51.50 28.64
N THR A 903 -12.08 51.98 27.45
CA THR A 903 -11.47 53.26 26.96
C THR A 903 -12.46 54.00 26.05
N THR A 904 -12.12 55.22 25.67
CA THR A 904 -12.78 55.98 24.60
C THR A 904 -12.05 55.76 23.27
N ARG A 905 -12.75 55.93 22.15
CA ARG A 905 -12.18 55.78 20.80
C ARG A 905 -10.87 56.56 20.63
N GLY A 906 -9.84 55.91 20.13
CA GLY A 906 -8.52 56.48 19.83
C GLY A 906 -7.61 56.66 21.05
N VAL A 907 -8.00 56.21 22.23
CA VAL A 907 -7.20 56.34 23.48
C VAL A 907 -6.85 54.93 23.97
N ASN A 908 -5.53 54.72 24.23
CA ASN A 908 -5.10 53.44 24.82
C ASN A 908 -5.35 53.42 26.34
N PRO A 909 -5.97 52.37 26.87
CA PRO A 909 -6.16 52.25 28.32
C PRO A 909 -4.83 51.97 29.02
N PRO A 910 -4.71 52.28 30.34
CA PRO A 910 -3.50 51.95 31.10
C PRO A 910 -3.26 50.40 31.09
N PRO A 911 -1.97 49.99 30.99
CA PRO A 911 -1.63 48.59 31.03
C PRO A 911 -1.95 47.96 32.37
N GLN A 912 -2.21 46.66 32.36
CA GLN A 912 -2.45 45.82 33.54
C GLN A 912 -1.33 44.79 33.69
N THR A 913 -1.21 44.14 34.84
CA THR A 913 -0.16 43.13 35.11
C THR A 913 -0.76 41.78 35.27
N LEU A 914 -0.28 40.83 34.46
CA LEU A 914 -0.52 39.40 34.61
C LEU A 914 0.52 38.86 35.62
N ASN A 915 0.08 38.20 36.65
CA ASN A 915 0.92 37.47 37.61
C ASN A 915 0.90 35.99 37.28
N GLU A 916 2.00 35.47 36.75
CA GLU A 916 2.17 34.06 36.46
C GLU A 916 2.73 33.35 37.72
N ASN A 917 1.87 32.58 38.39
CA ASN A 917 2.19 31.81 39.58
C ASN A 917 2.00 30.31 39.37
N SER A 918 2.68 29.52 40.21
CA SER A 918 2.51 28.07 40.26
C SER A 918 2.14 27.63 41.68
N THR A 919 1.47 26.53 41.80
CA THR A 919 1.02 25.98 43.08
C THR A 919 2.16 25.37 43.92
N GLY A 920 3.30 25.07 43.29
CA GLY A 920 4.44 24.42 43.95
C GLY A 920 5.78 24.97 43.41
N SER A 921 6.63 24.11 42.86
CA SER A 921 7.90 24.52 42.25
C SER A 921 7.71 25.39 41.00
N ALA A 922 8.76 26.14 40.68
CA ALA A 922 8.75 27.03 39.52
C ALA A 922 8.50 26.29 38.18
N ILE A 923 7.64 26.86 37.34
CA ILE A 923 7.32 26.36 35.99
C ILE A 923 7.86 27.35 34.95
N SER A 924 8.68 26.88 34.03
CA SER A 924 9.08 27.68 32.85
C SER A 924 7.93 27.72 31.84
N PHE A 925 7.61 28.90 31.31
CA PHE A 925 6.47 29.09 30.41
C PHE A 925 6.80 29.95 29.20
N ALA A 926 5.98 29.80 28.15
CA ALA A 926 5.87 30.70 27.01
C ALA A 926 4.52 31.42 27.04
N LEU A 927 4.48 32.64 26.53
CA LEU A 927 3.30 33.48 26.42
C LEU A 927 3.02 33.84 24.94
N GLN A 928 1.78 33.77 24.55
CA GLN A 928 1.31 34.23 23.24
C GLN A 928 0.03 35.04 23.43
N ALA A 929 0.04 36.28 22.94
CA ALA A 929 -1.16 37.11 22.88
C ALA A 929 -1.84 36.91 21.53
N ALA A 930 -3.15 36.69 21.53
CA ALA A 930 -3.99 36.57 20.34
C ALA A 930 -5.16 37.53 20.45
N SER A 931 -5.44 38.25 19.38
CA SER A 931 -6.57 39.18 19.27
C SER A 931 -7.60 38.60 18.30
N GLY A 932 -8.87 38.66 18.63
CA GLY A 932 -9.96 38.34 17.71
C GLY A 932 -10.13 39.42 16.65
N GLN A 933 -11.30 40.09 16.61
CA GLN A 933 -11.54 41.20 15.69
C GLN A 933 -10.74 42.46 16.07
N GLY A 934 -10.54 43.36 15.12
CA GLY A 934 -9.85 44.65 15.33
C GLY A 934 -8.35 44.66 15.08
N GLY A 935 -7.75 43.59 14.57
CA GLY A 935 -6.31 43.50 14.32
C GLY A 935 -5.51 43.17 15.58
N ASN A 936 -4.21 43.36 15.54
CA ASN A 936 -3.29 43.06 16.66
C ASN A 936 -3.31 44.20 17.70
N TRP A 937 -4.33 44.26 18.51
CA TRP A 937 -4.49 45.26 19.55
C TRP A 937 -4.01 44.80 20.93
N LEU A 938 -3.80 43.54 21.17
CA LEU A 938 -3.36 42.96 22.45
C LEU A 938 -1.86 42.68 22.44
N HIS A 939 -1.12 43.23 23.40
CA HIS A 939 0.33 43.12 23.50
C HIS A 939 0.75 42.68 24.90
N ILE A 940 1.84 41.93 24.97
CA ILE A 940 2.50 41.46 26.20
C ILE A 940 3.97 41.91 26.20
N SER A 941 4.51 42.25 27.37
CA SER A 941 5.90 42.70 27.49
C SER A 941 6.93 41.60 27.31
N ASN A 942 6.61 40.37 27.67
CA ASN A 942 7.51 39.20 27.65
C ASN A 942 6.85 38.04 26.94
N GLY A 943 7.60 37.31 26.14
CA GLY A 943 7.10 36.06 25.46
C GLY A 943 7.41 34.78 26.23
N SER A 944 8.13 34.83 27.35
CA SER A 944 8.46 33.67 28.18
C SER A 944 8.99 34.08 29.55
N GLY A 945 8.95 33.13 30.49
CA GLY A 945 9.43 33.36 31.86
C GLY A 945 9.49 32.10 32.68
N THR A 946 9.64 32.28 33.99
CA THR A 946 9.58 31.19 35.01
C THR A 946 8.79 31.72 36.19
N THR A 947 7.79 30.96 36.64
CA THR A 947 6.96 31.33 37.82
C THR A 947 7.76 31.35 39.12
N PRO A 948 7.52 32.26 40.02
CA PRO A 948 6.61 33.43 39.91
C PRO A 948 7.18 34.51 38.99
N ALA A 949 6.36 35.04 38.09
CA ALA A 949 6.73 36.08 37.15
C ALA A 949 5.60 37.11 36.99
N THR A 950 5.94 38.24 36.35
CA THR A 950 4.95 39.29 36.00
C THR A 950 5.15 39.76 34.56
N THR A 951 4.05 39.81 33.82
CA THR A 951 4.02 40.34 32.43
C THR A 951 3.07 41.50 32.33
N THR A 952 3.50 42.59 31.67
CA THR A 952 2.65 43.74 31.37
C THR A 952 1.75 43.39 30.19
N VAL A 953 0.44 43.51 30.36
CA VAL A 953 -0.60 43.39 29.34
C VAL A 953 -1.05 44.79 28.92
N SER A 954 -0.87 45.11 27.65
CA SER A 954 -1.24 46.43 27.09
C SER A 954 -2.16 46.26 25.87
N VAL A 955 -2.98 47.30 25.64
CA VAL A 955 -3.92 47.30 24.54
C VAL A 955 -3.66 48.54 23.68
N ASP A 956 -3.51 48.35 22.36
CA ASP A 956 -3.51 49.41 21.38
C ASP A 956 -4.92 49.61 20.81
N ALA A 957 -5.66 50.57 21.36
CA ALA A 957 -7.04 50.90 20.94
C ALA A 957 -7.08 52.00 19.87
N SER A 958 -5.96 52.49 19.38
CA SER A 958 -5.88 53.66 18.46
C SER A 958 -6.66 53.45 17.16
N ALA A 959 -6.70 52.23 16.62
CA ALA A 959 -7.38 51.87 15.39
C ALA A 959 -8.75 51.22 15.62
N LEU A 960 -9.13 50.93 16.86
CA LEU A 960 -10.39 50.23 17.16
C LEU A 960 -11.61 51.17 17.01
N ALA A 961 -12.68 50.68 16.37
CA ALA A 961 -13.96 51.36 16.33
C ALA A 961 -14.69 51.18 17.68
N VAL A 962 -15.75 51.97 17.88
CA VAL A 962 -16.65 51.81 19.05
C VAL A 962 -17.21 50.38 19.03
N GLY A 963 -17.05 49.63 20.14
CA GLY A 963 -17.46 48.24 20.24
C GLY A 963 -16.71 47.46 21.35
N THR A 964 -16.99 46.21 21.44
CA THR A 964 -16.32 45.31 22.38
C THR A 964 -15.52 44.28 21.61
N TYR A 965 -14.23 44.13 21.96
CA TYR A 965 -13.26 43.23 21.32
C TYR A 965 -12.75 42.23 22.34
N THR A 966 -12.49 41.04 21.90
CA THR A 966 -11.95 39.94 22.73
C THR A 966 -10.62 39.46 22.19
N GLY A 967 -9.76 39.09 23.10
CA GLY A 967 -8.50 38.41 22.85
C GLY A 967 -8.20 37.43 23.97
N GLU A 968 -7.10 36.78 23.91
CA GLU A 968 -6.63 35.88 24.95
C GLU A 968 -5.10 35.87 25.05
N ILE A 969 -4.60 35.56 26.22
CA ILE A 969 -3.19 35.27 26.46
C ILE A 969 -3.09 33.79 26.79
N LEU A 970 -2.40 33.04 25.92
CA LEU A 970 -2.10 31.65 26.12
C LEU A 970 -0.78 31.54 26.86
N VAL A 971 -0.80 30.87 28.03
CA VAL A 971 0.35 30.53 28.85
C VAL A 971 0.58 29.04 28.73
N THR A 972 1.70 28.62 28.14
CA THR A 972 2.03 27.19 27.97
C THR A 972 3.35 26.87 28.64
N GLU A 973 3.48 25.68 29.25
CA GLU A 973 4.75 25.21 29.78
C GLU A 973 5.80 25.14 28.68
N TYR A 974 7.00 25.71 28.92
CA TYR A 974 7.97 25.99 27.85
C TYR A 974 8.59 24.73 27.23
N TYR A 975 9.09 23.81 28.04
CA TYR A 975 9.83 22.66 27.56
C TYR A 975 8.95 21.45 27.25
N ASN A 976 8.10 21.07 28.19
CA ASN A 976 7.30 19.84 28.09
C ASN A 976 5.88 20.07 27.58
N ARG A 977 5.39 21.30 27.65
CA ARG A 977 4.04 21.73 27.22
C ARG A 977 2.90 20.92 27.83
N ARG A 978 3.11 20.38 29.04
CA ARG A 978 2.14 19.49 29.72
C ARG A 978 0.89 20.21 30.19
N GLN A 979 0.94 21.51 30.28
CA GLN A 979 -0.16 22.34 30.74
C GLN A 979 -0.27 23.62 29.90
N ALA A 980 -1.50 24.06 29.71
CA ALA A 980 -1.83 25.33 29.10
C ALA A 980 -2.90 26.03 29.92
N MET A 981 -2.81 27.34 30.01
CA MET A 981 -3.80 28.22 30.64
C MET A 981 -4.17 29.34 29.67
N ALA A 982 -5.45 29.54 29.42
CA ALA A 982 -5.95 30.68 28.69
C ALA A 982 -6.42 31.78 29.66
N VAL A 983 -5.99 33.03 29.43
CA VAL A 983 -6.42 34.21 30.18
C VAL A 983 -7.21 35.09 29.23
N PRO A 984 -8.55 35.16 29.33
CA PRO A 984 -9.37 35.96 28.48
C PRO A 984 -9.10 37.47 28.67
N VAL A 985 -9.07 38.25 27.59
CA VAL A 985 -8.93 39.70 27.57
C VAL A 985 -10.08 40.34 26.80
N THR A 986 -10.79 41.28 27.44
CA THR A 986 -11.86 42.02 26.81
C THR A 986 -11.54 43.50 26.84
N ILE A 987 -11.72 44.22 25.73
CA ILE A 987 -11.71 45.68 25.69
C ILE A 987 -13.03 46.22 25.19
N THR A 988 -13.59 47.22 25.90
CA THR A 988 -14.74 47.98 25.48
C THR A 988 -14.31 49.37 25.09
N VAL A 989 -14.51 49.73 23.83
CA VAL A 989 -14.23 51.05 23.27
C VAL A 989 -15.55 51.87 23.23
N ASN A 990 -15.65 52.87 24.04
CA ASN A 990 -16.81 53.78 24.10
C ASN A 990 -16.67 54.87 23.02
N PRO A 991 -17.80 55.55 22.65
CA PRO A 991 -17.80 56.70 21.73
C PRO A 991 -16.84 57.80 22.15
#